data_906072bcec579d5aeb652f8880e61ffc
#
_entry.id   906072bcec579d5aeb652f8880e61ffc
#
_cell.length_a   1.000
_cell.length_b   1.000
_cell.length_c   1.000
_cell.angle_alpha   90.00
_cell.angle_beta   90.00
_cell.angle_gamma   90.00
#
_symmetry.space_group_name_H-M   'P 1'
#
loop_
_entity.id
_entity.type
_entity.pdbx_description
1 polymer ?
#
loop_
_entity_poly.entity_id
_entity_poly.type
_entity_poly.pdbx_seq_one_letter_code
_entity_poly.pdbx_strand_id
1 'polypeptide(L)'
;MTVESNETKRIMKSLSRRRFLQISAATFGAAAASPAWNPLSRAAAAADSDARVTTIPTYCEMCFWRCAGIASVRGGKLWKFEGNPLDPLSKGRLCPRGTAAVGAHYDPDRLARPLIRTGQRGTEQWKSASWEEAIAVIAERMEKIKTQYGPESLAVFNHGIGQRFFQHVLKSWGAINFAGPSFAQCRGPRDVGFALTFGAGLGSPEPTDIANTDCLVLIGTHLGENMHNTQVQEFAQAIERRIPIIVVDPRFSVAASKAKYWLPIRPGTDLALLSAWMNVLVTESRYDKAFVDKHGHGFDKFSAAIAAYTPEWAEKETGIEAATIRATAREIASHRPASLVHPGRRVNWYGDDTQRARAVAIVSALLGNWGRKGGLFLSTSMKIAPYPLPKYPQSSRPAADNPDGEKYPFADEAVTTGLREATLTGKPYPIKGWFVYSSNLLYALPNSAETLKAIDALDLLVVVDTMPSEIAGYADVVLPESMFLERHDELLAGYGRTGWVSLRQPVVAPPADQKPGWWIAKQLANKLGIGGCMPFEEMEQYLRHRVEKSGLSFDTLKRDGVIVAKGSPVFVEDGLELTFDTPSGKVEFWSEQLAAKGFDPVPKYRPPAAAPDGHFRLITGRAPVHTFSRTQNNPLLADLMATNEVWVNAATASKLGLANGQFVKLKNQDGAVSNRVKVKATQRIRPDTVYMVYGFGHTAKRMRRSHLAGASASQLLTKYEIDPLMGGTSLHSNFVTFVKEA
;
A
#
# COMPACT_ATOMS: atom_id res chain seq x y z
N MET A 1 -51.36 -28.35 -20.50
CA MET A 1 -51.70 -26.92 -20.62
C MET A 1 -50.41 -26.16 -20.64
N THR A 2 -49.87 -25.96 -21.82
CA THR A 2 -48.57 -25.37 -22.14
C THR A 2 -48.71 -24.55 -23.43
N VAL A 3 -48.91 -23.24 -23.29
CA VAL A 3 -48.96 -22.31 -24.46
C VAL A 3 -48.28 -20.98 -24.22
N GLU A 4 -47.43 -20.80 -23.26
CA GLU A 4 -46.79 -19.46 -23.01
C GLU A 4 -45.28 -19.37 -23.23
N SER A 5 -44.58 -20.37 -23.77
CA SER A 5 -43.12 -20.32 -23.88
C SER A 5 -42.53 -20.05 -25.25
N ASN A 6 -43.35 -19.94 -26.31
CA ASN A 6 -42.84 -19.83 -27.70
C ASN A 6 -42.86 -18.42 -28.30
N GLU A 7 -43.63 -17.47 -27.76
CA GLU A 7 -43.66 -16.09 -28.27
C GLU A 7 -42.49 -15.25 -27.81
N THR A 8 -42.06 -15.41 -26.56
CA THR A 8 -40.94 -14.65 -25.99
C THR A 8 -39.59 -14.99 -26.64
N LYS A 9 -39.42 -16.23 -27.08
CA LYS A 9 -38.20 -16.66 -27.80
C LYS A 9 -38.14 -16.21 -29.26
N ARG A 10 -39.29 -15.87 -29.87
CA ARG A 10 -39.36 -15.40 -31.24
C ARG A 10 -39.06 -13.90 -31.38
N ILE A 11 -39.32 -13.10 -30.32
CA ILE A 11 -39.07 -11.65 -30.31
C ILE A 11 -37.56 -11.31 -30.13
N MET A 12 -36.79 -12.17 -29.47
CA MET A 12 -35.35 -11.92 -29.26
C MET A 12 -34.44 -12.24 -30.46
N LYS A 13 -34.94 -12.87 -31.52
CA LYS A 13 -34.14 -13.29 -32.71
C LYS A 13 -34.16 -12.31 -33.88
N SER A 14 -34.86 -11.19 -33.83
CA SER A 14 -35.03 -10.29 -35.00
C SER A 14 -34.75 -8.78 -34.73
N LEU A 15 -34.11 -8.42 -33.66
CA LEU A 15 -33.71 -7.02 -33.44
C LEU A 15 -32.41 -6.73 -34.19
N SER A 16 -32.54 -6.09 -35.37
CA SER A 16 -31.38 -5.54 -36.08
C SER A 16 -30.73 -4.41 -35.28
N ARG A 17 -29.42 -4.18 -35.45
CA ARG A 17 -28.67 -3.06 -34.83
C ARG A 17 -29.38 -1.72 -35.01
N ARG A 18 -30.06 -1.52 -36.14
CA ARG A 18 -30.81 -0.31 -36.45
C ARG A 18 -32.08 -0.14 -35.59
N ARG A 19 -32.78 -1.22 -35.28
CA ARG A 19 -33.95 -1.21 -34.36
C ARG A 19 -33.55 -1.03 -32.91
N PHE A 20 -32.41 -1.61 -32.49
CA PHE A 20 -31.86 -1.40 -31.16
C PHE A 20 -31.49 0.08 -30.95
N LEU A 21 -30.87 0.71 -31.93
CA LEU A 21 -30.54 2.15 -31.87
C LEU A 21 -31.79 3.04 -31.92
N GLN A 22 -32.83 2.65 -32.65
CA GLN A 22 -34.09 3.38 -32.68
C GLN A 22 -34.88 3.29 -31.35
N ILE A 23 -34.87 2.12 -30.71
CA ILE A 23 -35.46 1.91 -29.37
C ILE A 23 -34.66 2.68 -28.31
N SER A 24 -33.32 2.67 -28.39
CA SER A 24 -32.48 3.47 -27.52
C SER A 24 -32.71 4.99 -27.69
N ALA A 25 -32.87 5.46 -28.92
CA ALA A 25 -33.19 6.88 -29.18
C ALA A 25 -34.61 7.27 -28.70
N ALA A 26 -35.60 6.38 -28.81
CA ALA A 26 -36.95 6.61 -28.30
C ALA A 26 -37.02 6.61 -26.76
N THR A 27 -36.23 5.76 -26.08
CA THR A 27 -36.13 5.74 -24.61
C THR A 27 -35.37 6.96 -24.08
N PHE A 28 -34.36 7.46 -24.78
CA PHE A 28 -33.68 8.71 -24.45
C PHE A 28 -34.60 9.93 -24.72
N GLY A 29 -35.42 9.90 -25.74
CA GLY A 29 -36.42 10.95 -26.04
C GLY A 29 -37.53 11.02 -24.99
N ALA A 30 -37.99 9.89 -24.45
CA ALA A 30 -39.01 9.86 -23.40
C ALA A 30 -38.47 10.29 -22.03
N ALA A 31 -37.19 10.03 -21.72
CA ALA A 31 -36.54 10.53 -20.50
C ALA A 31 -36.33 12.07 -20.54
N ALA A 32 -36.25 12.68 -21.72
CA ALA A 32 -36.14 14.13 -21.92
C ALA A 32 -37.45 14.87 -21.70
N ALA A 33 -38.59 14.19 -21.63
CA ALA A 33 -39.91 14.78 -21.44
C ALA A 33 -40.44 14.73 -19.99
N SER A 34 -39.62 14.36 -19.01
CA SER A 34 -40.04 14.37 -17.60
C SER A 34 -39.99 15.77 -16.99
N PRO A 35 -40.98 16.17 -16.15
CA PRO A 35 -41.06 17.52 -15.55
C PRO A 35 -39.91 17.93 -14.63
N ALA A 36 -38.97 17.07 -14.41
CA ALA A 36 -37.80 17.33 -13.57
C ALA A 36 -36.67 18.13 -14.27
N TRP A 37 -36.79 18.44 -15.53
CA TRP A 37 -35.84 19.28 -16.26
C TRP A 37 -36.24 20.76 -16.21
N ASN A 38 -35.92 21.35 -15.07
CA ASN A 38 -36.14 22.79 -14.84
C ASN A 38 -35.19 23.62 -15.76
N PRO A 39 -35.71 24.52 -16.61
CA PRO A 39 -34.88 25.37 -17.46
C PRO A 39 -33.91 26.27 -16.66
N LEU A 40 -34.19 26.54 -15.38
CA LEU A 40 -33.28 27.26 -14.49
C LEU A 40 -32.00 26.41 -14.13
N SER A 41 -32.11 25.08 -14.09
CA SER A 41 -30.93 24.24 -13.91
C SER A 41 -30.06 24.15 -15.17
N ARG A 42 -30.67 24.31 -16.37
CA ARG A 42 -29.96 24.43 -17.65
C ARG A 42 -29.26 25.78 -17.80
N ALA A 43 -29.91 26.86 -17.39
CA ALA A 43 -29.32 28.19 -17.39
C ALA A 43 -28.15 28.28 -16.38
N ALA A 44 -28.28 27.67 -15.19
CA ALA A 44 -27.20 27.61 -14.23
C ALA A 44 -26.04 26.73 -14.73
N ALA A 45 -26.32 25.60 -15.39
CA ALA A 45 -25.30 24.75 -16.00
C ALA A 45 -24.64 25.41 -17.22
N ALA A 46 -25.37 26.17 -18.01
CA ALA A 46 -24.83 26.94 -19.13
C ALA A 46 -24.00 28.15 -18.67
N ALA A 47 -24.46 28.87 -17.63
CA ALA A 47 -23.68 29.96 -17.02
C ALA A 47 -22.38 29.46 -16.39
N ASP A 48 -22.32 28.21 -15.88
CA ASP A 48 -21.11 27.58 -15.35
C ASP A 48 -20.18 27.03 -16.46
N SER A 49 -20.72 26.85 -17.70
CA SER A 49 -19.91 26.39 -18.85
C SER A 49 -18.98 27.47 -19.40
N ASP A 50 -19.30 28.75 -19.25
CA ASP A 50 -18.50 29.89 -19.71
C ASP A 50 -17.50 30.39 -18.66
N ALA A 51 -17.50 29.83 -17.46
CA ALA A 51 -16.53 30.19 -16.43
C ALA A 51 -15.11 29.79 -16.85
N ARG A 52 -14.19 30.78 -16.80
CA ARG A 52 -12.77 30.55 -17.12
C ARG A 52 -12.21 29.38 -16.32
N VAL A 53 -11.64 28.43 -17.04
CA VAL A 53 -10.92 27.28 -16.43
C VAL A 53 -9.45 27.67 -16.24
N THR A 54 -8.94 27.51 -15.01
CA THR A 54 -7.52 27.61 -14.71
C THR A 54 -6.98 26.24 -14.37
N THR A 55 -5.74 25.94 -14.75
CA THR A 55 -5.07 24.68 -14.47
C THR A 55 -3.87 24.89 -13.57
N ILE A 56 -3.71 24.03 -12.57
CA ILE A 56 -2.64 24.11 -11.58
C ILE A 56 -2.01 22.72 -11.45
N PRO A 57 -0.71 22.56 -11.78
CA PRO A 57 -0.02 21.29 -11.59
C PRO A 57 0.26 21.05 -10.10
N THR A 58 0.19 19.79 -9.70
CA THR A 58 0.47 19.31 -8.34
C THR A 58 0.75 17.82 -8.39
N TYR A 59 0.84 17.12 -7.25
CA TYR A 59 0.91 15.66 -7.26
C TYR A 59 -0.10 15.03 -6.29
N CYS A 60 -0.59 13.84 -6.67
CA CYS A 60 -1.60 13.06 -5.97
C CYS A 60 -1.07 12.49 -4.65
N GLU A 61 -1.93 12.32 -3.65
CA GLU A 61 -1.65 11.54 -2.43
C GLU A 61 -2.75 10.55 -2.06
N MET A 62 -3.57 10.17 -3.05
CA MET A 62 -4.58 9.12 -2.82
C MET A 62 -3.92 7.75 -2.56
N CYS A 63 -2.67 7.55 -2.94
CA CYS A 63 -1.85 6.39 -2.59
C CYS A 63 -0.35 6.77 -2.61
N PHE A 64 0.51 5.80 -2.25
CA PHE A 64 1.96 5.99 -2.14
C PHE A 64 2.71 6.24 -3.46
N TRP A 65 2.06 6.03 -4.61
CA TRP A 65 2.69 6.29 -5.92
C TRP A 65 2.92 7.78 -6.19
N ARG A 66 2.08 8.64 -5.66
CA ARG A 66 2.20 10.10 -5.75
C ARG A 66 2.40 10.63 -7.17
N CYS A 67 1.60 10.11 -8.12
CA CYS A 67 1.64 10.54 -9.51
C CYS A 67 1.43 12.05 -9.62
N ALA A 68 2.23 12.73 -10.46
CA ALA A 68 2.00 14.13 -10.75
C ALA A 68 0.70 14.30 -11.58
N GLY A 69 -0.04 15.37 -11.31
CA GLY A 69 -1.31 15.65 -11.94
C GLY A 69 -1.52 17.14 -12.19
N ILE A 70 -2.55 17.44 -12.93
CA ILE A 70 -3.00 18.78 -13.25
C ILE A 70 -4.45 18.91 -12.76
N ALA A 71 -4.68 19.81 -11.84
CA ALA A 71 -6.01 20.12 -11.34
C ALA A 71 -6.62 21.28 -12.16
N SER A 72 -7.90 21.16 -12.51
CA SER A 72 -8.65 22.21 -13.19
C SER A 72 -9.66 22.83 -12.23
N VAL A 73 -9.69 24.15 -12.17
CA VAL A 73 -10.61 24.96 -11.38
C VAL A 73 -11.50 25.74 -12.32
N ARG A 74 -12.82 25.67 -12.14
CA ARG A 74 -13.82 26.38 -12.91
C ARG A 74 -14.66 27.22 -11.97
N GLY A 75 -14.75 28.51 -12.21
CA GLY A 75 -15.51 29.42 -11.33
C GLY A 75 -15.10 29.35 -9.85
N GLY A 76 -13.82 29.19 -9.57
CA GLY A 76 -13.28 29.06 -8.21
C GLY A 76 -13.49 27.67 -7.55
N LYS A 77 -14.13 26.72 -8.24
CA LYS A 77 -14.41 25.37 -7.72
C LYS A 77 -13.50 24.33 -8.38
N LEU A 78 -12.99 23.40 -7.59
CA LEU A 78 -12.26 22.25 -8.09
C LEU A 78 -13.18 21.42 -8.99
N TRP A 79 -12.82 21.28 -10.27
CA TRP A 79 -13.66 20.60 -11.26
C TRP A 79 -13.17 19.21 -11.62
N LYS A 80 -11.86 19.05 -11.91
CA LYS A 80 -11.27 17.76 -12.22
C LYS A 80 -9.79 17.70 -11.84
N PHE A 81 -9.27 16.47 -11.76
CA PHE A 81 -7.86 16.19 -11.53
C PHE A 81 -7.40 15.07 -12.47
N GLU A 82 -6.41 15.35 -13.29
CA GLU A 82 -5.91 14.49 -14.37
C GLU A 82 -4.41 14.28 -14.23
N GLY A 83 -3.84 13.28 -14.93
CA GLY A 83 -2.40 13.03 -14.92
C GLY A 83 -1.61 14.13 -15.64
N ASN A 84 -0.42 14.44 -15.13
CA ASN A 84 0.51 15.35 -15.77
C ASN A 84 1.32 14.58 -16.85
N PRO A 85 1.28 14.99 -18.14
CA PRO A 85 2.05 14.32 -19.21
C PRO A 85 3.55 14.28 -18.97
N LEU A 86 4.09 15.21 -18.18
CA LEU A 86 5.51 15.28 -17.83
C LEU A 86 5.91 14.30 -16.72
N ASP A 87 4.95 13.64 -16.05
CA ASP A 87 5.26 12.66 -15.01
C ASP A 87 5.87 11.38 -15.60
N PRO A 88 7.14 11.06 -15.34
CA PRO A 88 7.77 9.86 -15.89
C PRO A 88 7.17 8.56 -15.31
N LEU A 89 6.51 8.63 -14.14
CA LEU A 89 5.90 7.49 -13.47
C LEU A 89 4.54 7.13 -14.09
N SER A 90 3.62 8.07 -14.14
CA SER A 90 2.24 7.84 -14.60
C SER A 90 2.02 8.12 -16.09
N LYS A 91 2.97 8.80 -16.74
CA LYS A 91 2.93 9.15 -18.17
C LYS A 91 1.59 9.81 -18.57
N GLY A 92 1.16 10.77 -17.76
CA GLY A 92 -0.08 11.53 -17.99
C GLY A 92 -1.38 10.80 -17.61
N ARG A 93 -1.32 9.70 -16.87
CA ARG A 93 -2.52 8.91 -16.51
C ARG A 93 -2.70 8.81 -15.00
N LEU A 94 -3.92 9.05 -14.54
CA LEU A 94 -4.33 8.76 -13.16
C LEU A 94 -5.26 7.54 -13.12
N CYS A 95 -5.21 6.85 -12.00
CA CYS A 95 -6.16 5.78 -11.70
C CYS A 95 -7.48 6.38 -11.16
N PRO A 96 -8.58 5.58 -11.07
CA PRO A 96 -9.85 6.05 -10.52
C PRO A 96 -9.71 6.77 -9.16
N ARG A 97 -8.81 6.31 -8.29
CA ARG A 97 -8.55 6.94 -6.98
C ARG A 97 -8.00 8.36 -7.11
N GLY A 98 -7.02 8.56 -7.99
CA GLY A 98 -6.44 9.87 -8.24
C GLY A 98 -7.47 10.83 -8.84
N THR A 99 -8.19 10.41 -9.87
CA THR A 99 -9.26 11.20 -10.51
C THR A 99 -10.36 11.55 -9.51
N ALA A 100 -10.70 10.66 -8.58
CA ALA A 100 -11.69 10.89 -7.53
C ALA A 100 -11.20 11.79 -6.37
N ALA A 101 -10.03 12.40 -6.47
CA ALA A 101 -9.56 13.38 -5.48
C ALA A 101 -10.54 14.56 -5.33
N VAL A 102 -11.26 14.91 -6.41
CA VAL A 102 -12.35 15.90 -6.37
C VAL A 102 -13.41 15.51 -5.33
N GLY A 103 -13.83 14.24 -5.31
CA GLY A 103 -14.78 13.74 -4.32
C GLY A 103 -14.24 13.78 -2.88
N ALA A 104 -12.92 13.61 -2.69
CA ALA A 104 -12.30 13.75 -1.37
C ALA A 104 -12.29 15.21 -0.87
N HIS A 105 -12.13 16.19 -1.77
CA HIS A 105 -12.23 17.61 -1.42
C HIS A 105 -13.63 17.98 -0.93
N TYR A 106 -14.65 17.50 -1.61
CA TYR A 106 -16.06 17.80 -1.30
C TYR A 106 -16.72 16.81 -0.33
N ASP A 107 -15.97 15.89 0.27
CA ASP A 107 -16.54 14.95 1.24
C ASP A 107 -17.03 15.70 2.49
N PRO A 108 -18.35 15.67 2.80
CA PRO A 108 -18.93 16.43 3.91
C PRO A 108 -18.55 15.84 5.29
N ASP A 109 -17.96 14.65 5.34
CA ASP A 109 -17.56 14.01 6.59
C ASP A 109 -16.13 14.37 7.01
N ARG A 110 -15.45 15.23 6.25
CA ARG A 110 -14.11 15.71 6.59
C ARG A 110 -14.08 16.42 7.95
N LEU A 111 -12.99 16.24 8.67
CA LEU A 111 -12.71 17.02 9.87
C LEU A 111 -12.61 18.51 9.51
N ALA A 112 -13.38 19.35 10.20
CA ALA A 112 -13.50 20.78 9.89
C ALA A 112 -12.73 21.69 10.85
N ARG A 113 -12.62 21.29 12.11
CA ARG A 113 -12.00 22.06 13.22
C ARG A 113 -11.28 21.11 14.18
N PRO A 114 -10.30 21.61 14.96
CA PRO A 114 -9.72 20.83 16.05
C PRO A 114 -10.78 20.35 17.03
N LEU A 115 -10.59 19.12 17.53
CA LEU A 115 -11.51 18.47 18.46
C LEU A 115 -10.71 18.06 19.71
N ILE A 116 -11.26 18.35 20.91
CA ILE A 116 -10.72 17.90 22.20
C ILE A 116 -11.74 16.97 22.84
N ARG A 117 -11.31 15.79 23.25
CA ARG A 117 -12.16 14.78 23.85
C ARG A 117 -12.74 15.24 25.19
N THR A 118 -14.04 15.01 25.38
CA THR A 118 -14.77 15.33 26.62
C THR A 118 -15.33 14.07 27.31
N GLY A 119 -15.53 12.97 26.58
CA GLY A 119 -16.01 11.71 27.09
C GLY A 119 -14.92 10.65 27.23
N GLN A 120 -15.33 9.40 27.45
CA GLN A 120 -14.42 8.24 27.41
C GLN A 120 -13.89 8.00 26.01
N ARG A 121 -12.69 7.39 25.89
CA ARG A 121 -12.11 6.99 24.60
C ARG A 121 -13.06 6.04 23.87
N GLY A 122 -13.20 6.24 22.55
CA GLY A 122 -14.09 5.44 21.70
C GLY A 122 -15.56 5.86 21.70
N THR A 123 -15.98 6.81 22.55
CA THR A 123 -17.37 7.30 22.56
C THR A 123 -17.63 8.38 21.51
N GLU A 124 -16.58 8.91 20.86
CA GLU A 124 -16.62 10.00 19.89
C GLU A 124 -17.26 11.29 20.43
N GLN A 125 -17.11 11.53 21.76
CA GLN A 125 -17.58 12.73 22.41
C GLN A 125 -16.48 13.78 22.47
N TRP A 126 -16.63 14.83 21.66
CA TRP A 126 -15.67 15.93 21.56
C TRP A 126 -16.32 17.28 21.67
N LYS A 127 -15.58 18.28 22.13
CA LYS A 127 -15.84 19.70 21.90
C LYS A 127 -14.98 20.20 20.73
N SER A 128 -15.53 21.09 19.93
CA SER A 128 -14.75 21.87 18.98
C SER A 128 -13.85 22.86 19.74
N ALA A 129 -12.63 23.04 19.27
CA ALA A 129 -11.64 23.91 19.87
C ALA A 129 -11.03 24.84 18.83
N SER A 130 -10.43 25.93 19.29
CA SER A 130 -9.53 26.72 18.45
C SER A 130 -8.21 25.97 18.22
N TRP A 131 -7.45 26.37 17.19
CA TRP A 131 -6.11 25.85 16.97
C TRP A 131 -5.19 26.13 18.14
N GLU A 132 -5.26 27.32 18.72
CA GLU A 132 -4.45 27.70 19.87
C GLU A 132 -4.75 26.83 21.10
N GLU A 133 -6.03 26.62 21.40
CA GLU A 133 -6.46 25.75 22.51
C GLU A 133 -5.98 24.30 22.30
N ALA A 134 -6.18 23.73 21.10
CA ALA A 134 -5.78 22.36 20.82
C ALA A 134 -4.26 22.15 20.89
N ILE A 135 -3.49 23.07 20.31
CA ILE A 135 -2.02 23.05 20.37
C ILE A 135 -1.52 23.22 21.80
N ALA A 136 -2.16 24.09 22.59
CA ALA A 136 -1.79 24.29 24.00
C ALA A 136 -1.99 23.00 24.83
N VAL A 137 -3.12 22.32 24.67
CA VAL A 137 -3.39 21.03 25.36
C VAL A 137 -2.37 19.97 24.97
N ILE A 138 -2.01 19.88 23.67
CA ILE A 138 -0.98 18.93 23.22
C ILE A 138 0.37 19.25 23.86
N ALA A 139 0.82 20.50 23.77
CA ALA A 139 2.12 20.92 24.29
C ALA A 139 2.23 20.70 25.81
N GLU A 140 1.20 21.07 26.57
CA GLU A 140 1.15 20.86 28.04
C GLU A 140 1.32 19.36 28.39
N ARG A 141 0.54 18.47 27.73
CA ARG A 141 0.62 17.03 28.01
C ARG A 141 1.94 16.41 27.53
N MET A 142 2.49 16.88 26.41
CA MET A 142 3.81 16.46 25.95
C MET A 142 4.90 16.85 26.95
N GLU A 143 4.91 18.09 27.47
CA GLU A 143 5.88 18.53 28.47
C GLU A 143 5.73 17.78 29.80
N LYS A 144 4.49 17.41 30.19
CA LYS A 144 4.26 16.55 31.35
C LYS A 144 4.88 15.16 31.14
N ILE A 145 4.68 14.53 29.96
CA ILE A 145 5.30 13.25 29.62
C ILE A 145 6.82 13.36 29.63
N LYS A 146 7.38 14.42 29.04
CA LYS A 146 8.82 14.66 29.00
C LYS A 146 9.43 14.79 30.40
N THR A 147 8.78 15.55 31.27
CA THR A 147 9.23 15.77 32.66
C THR A 147 9.18 14.49 33.49
N GLN A 148 8.14 13.67 33.30
CA GLN A 148 7.93 12.46 34.13
C GLN A 148 8.69 11.24 33.62
N TYR A 149 8.83 11.08 32.29
CA TYR A 149 9.30 9.83 31.69
C TYR A 149 10.43 10.01 30.66
N GLY A 150 10.70 11.24 30.25
CA GLY A 150 11.64 11.58 29.17
C GLY A 150 10.92 11.73 27.82
N PRO A 151 11.53 12.48 26.88
CA PRO A 151 10.94 12.73 25.55
C PRO A 151 10.82 11.45 24.71
N GLU A 152 11.62 10.44 25.01
CA GLU A 152 11.57 9.11 24.37
C GLU A 152 10.25 8.37 24.65
N SER A 153 9.50 8.76 25.68
CA SER A 153 8.20 8.17 26.02
C SER A 153 7.06 8.59 25.09
N LEU A 154 7.38 9.32 24.00
CA LEU A 154 6.47 9.61 22.89
C LEU A 154 6.80 8.72 21.69
N ALA A 155 5.82 7.93 21.22
CA ALA A 155 5.88 7.20 19.97
C ALA A 155 5.14 7.95 18.86
N VAL A 156 5.72 7.98 17.66
CA VAL A 156 5.17 8.67 16.50
C VAL A 156 4.86 7.65 15.40
N PHE A 157 3.59 7.50 15.08
CA PHE A 157 3.13 6.65 13.98
C PHE A 157 2.72 7.52 12.81
N ASN A 158 3.38 7.35 11.67
CA ASN A 158 3.20 8.28 10.58
C ASN A 158 3.19 7.62 9.21
N HIS A 159 2.49 8.28 8.28
CA HIS A 159 2.43 7.92 6.87
C HIS A 159 2.16 9.17 6.02
N GLY A 160 2.50 9.13 4.72
CA GLY A 160 2.30 10.28 3.84
C GLY A 160 3.50 11.24 3.79
N ILE A 161 3.43 12.26 2.90
CA ILE A 161 4.58 13.15 2.66
C ILE A 161 4.74 14.21 3.76
N GLY A 162 3.63 14.70 4.31
CA GLY A 162 3.62 15.72 5.37
C GLY A 162 4.21 15.25 6.70
N GLN A 163 4.40 13.93 6.87
CA GLN A 163 5.05 13.36 8.06
C GLN A 163 6.41 13.98 8.36
N ARG A 164 7.15 14.44 7.34
CA ARG A 164 8.52 14.96 7.50
C ARG A 164 8.58 16.17 8.42
N PHE A 165 7.58 17.04 8.42
CA PHE A 165 7.52 18.20 9.27
C PHE A 165 7.26 17.80 10.73
N PHE A 166 6.35 16.87 10.98
CA PHE A 166 6.11 16.34 12.32
C PHE A 166 7.32 15.56 12.84
N GLN A 167 7.95 14.71 12.01
CA GLN A 167 9.18 14.02 12.39
C GLN A 167 10.27 15.01 12.78
N HIS A 168 10.46 16.09 12.00
CA HIS A 168 11.47 17.08 12.28
C HIS A 168 11.21 17.80 13.62
N VAL A 169 10.00 18.28 13.86
CA VAL A 169 9.63 18.98 15.10
C VAL A 169 9.73 18.03 16.30
N LEU A 170 9.19 16.81 16.20
CA LEU A 170 9.20 15.88 17.32
C LEU A 170 10.60 15.33 17.63
N LYS A 171 11.47 15.14 16.61
CA LYS A 171 12.90 14.88 16.83
C LYS A 171 13.62 16.06 17.49
N SER A 172 13.30 17.29 17.08
CA SER A 172 13.85 18.50 17.72
C SER A 172 13.41 18.66 19.18
N TRP A 173 12.22 18.13 19.52
CA TRP A 173 11.73 18.08 20.90
C TRP A 173 12.40 16.96 21.73
N GLY A 174 12.98 15.92 21.07
CA GLY A 174 13.72 14.82 21.69
C GLY A 174 13.09 13.44 21.52
N ALA A 175 11.99 13.31 20.77
CA ALA A 175 11.40 12.00 20.47
C ALA A 175 12.30 11.18 19.52
N ILE A 176 12.39 9.87 19.76
CA ILE A 176 13.21 8.95 18.97
C ILE A 176 12.42 7.78 18.36
N ASN A 177 11.20 7.53 18.84
CA ASN A 177 10.39 6.38 18.45
C ASN A 177 9.46 6.74 17.27
N PHE A 178 9.89 6.45 16.04
CA PHE A 178 9.18 6.78 14.81
C PHE A 178 8.95 5.53 13.97
N ALA A 179 7.71 5.08 13.81
CA ALA A 179 7.39 3.92 13.01
C ALA A 179 6.27 4.19 12.00
N GLY A 180 6.31 3.50 10.87
CA GLY A 180 5.28 3.56 9.84
C GLY A 180 4.78 2.17 9.45
N PRO A 181 3.45 1.97 9.30
CA PRO A 181 2.90 0.69 8.85
C PRO A 181 3.39 0.26 7.46
N SER A 182 3.96 1.18 6.68
CA SER A 182 4.51 0.88 5.34
C SER A 182 5.75 0.00 5.37
N PHE A 183 6.45 -0.14 6.48
CA PHE A 183 7.56 -1.06 6.64
C PHE A 183 7.06 -2.42 7.16
N ALA A 184 6.76 -2.54 8.44
CA ALA A 184 6.44 -3.81 9.08
C ALA A 184 5.12 -4.49 8.61
N GLN A 185 4.17 -3.76 8.00
CA GLN A 185 2.92 -4.32 7.46
C GLN A 185 2.82 -4.23 5.93
N CYS A 186 3.93 -3.94 5.21
CA CYS A 186 3.84 -3.78 3.77
C CYS A 186 5.10 -4.24 3.01
N ARG A 187 6.15 -3.42 2.94
CA ARG A 187 7.31 -3.63 2.03
C ARG A 187 8.55 -4.19 2.70
N GLY A 188 8.65 -4.11 4.00
CA GLY A 188 9.89 -4.42 4.74
C GLY A 188 10.50 -5.76 4.39
N PRO A 189 9.78 -6.90 4.40
CA PRO A 189 10.34 -8.19 4.02
C PRO A 189 10.96 -8.22 2.64
N ARG A 190 10.35 -7.51 1.67
CA ARG A 190 10.88 -7.40 0.31
C ARG A 190 12.20 -6.62 0.30
N ASP A 191 12.21 -5.45 0.93
CA ASP A 191 13.37 -4.57 0.91
C ASP A 191 14.56 -5.24 1.63
N VAL A 192 14.32 -5.86 2.79
CA VAL A 192 15.33 -6.60 3.55
C VAL A 192 15.80 -7.87 2.81
N GLY A 193 14.87 -8.64 2.22
CA GLY A 193 15.23 -9.85 1.47
C GLY A 193 16.13 -9.56 0.25
N PHE A 194 15.87 -8.45 -0.46
CA PHE A 194 16.72 -8.00 -1.56
C PHE A 194 18.04 -7.42 -1.06
N ALA A 195 18.05 -6.66 0.04
CA ALA A 195 19.26 -6.14 0.65
C ALA A 195 20.20 -7.26 1.11
N LEU A 196 19.68 -8.32 1.74
CA LEU A 196 20.43 -9.52 2.14
C LEU A 196 20.99 -10.33 0.95
N THR A 197 20.51 -10.11 -0.27
CA THR A 197 20.94 -10.82 -1.48
C THR A 197 21.84 -9.97 -2.35
N PHE A 198 21.45 -8.72 -2.63
CA PHE A 198 22.12 -7.82 -3.55
C PHE A 198 22.83 -6.63 -2.89
N GLY A 199 22.71 -6.47 -1.56
CA GLY A 199 23.20 -5.30 -0.84
C GLY A 199 22.30 -4.06 -0.98
N ALA A 200 21.16 -4.16 -1.67
CA ALA A 200 20.26 -3.02 -1.90
C ALA A 200 18.79 -3.45 -1.83
N GLY A 201 18.00 -2.72 -1.08
CA GLY A 201 16.54 -2.84 -1.13
C GLY A 201 15.95 -2.25 -2.42
N LEU A 202 14.74 -2.67 -2.79
CA LEU A 202 14.13 -2.28 -4.08
C LEU A 202 13.49 -0.89 -4.08
N GLY A 203 13.09 -0.39 -2.93
CA GLY A 203 12.34 0.87 -2.87
C GLY A 203 10.93 0.78 -3.49
N SER A 204 10.35 1.95 -3.82
CA SER A 204 9.00 2.08 -4.41
C SER A 204 8.87 3.40 -5.18
N PRO A 205 8.51 3.37 -6.45
CA PRO A 205 8.01 2.23 -7.26
C PRO A 205 9.03 1.12 -7.44
N GLU A 206 8.55 -0.12 -7.58
CA GLU A 206 9.39 -1.28 -7.86
C GLU A 206 10.08 -1.10 -9.22
N PRO A 207 11.41 -1.34 -9.30
CA PRO A 207 12.19 -1.10 -10.51
C PRO A 207 12.05 -2.23 -11.54
N THR A 208 10.83 -2.55 -11.92
CA THR A 208 10.49 -3.62 -12.85
C THR A 208 10.49 -3.13 -14.29
N ASP A 209 11.17 -3.82 -15.18
CA ASP A 209 11.22 -3.49 -16.61
C ASP A 209 10.23 -4.36 -17.42
N ILE A 210 8.95 -4.26 -17.06
CA ILE A 210 7.87 -5.02 -17.72
C ILE A 210 7.78 -4.69 -19.22
N ALA A 211 8.14 -3.47 -19.59
CA ALA A 211 8.09 -3.05 -20.99
C ALA A 211 9.00 -3.88 -21.90
N ASN A 212 10.13 -4.35 -21.40
CA ASN A 212 11.14 -5.10 -22.17
C ASN A 212 11.22 -6.58 -21.77
N THR A 213 10.42 -7.04 -20.79
CA THR A 213 10.47 -8.45 -20.38
C THR A 213 9.87 -9.37 -21.43
N ASP A 214 10.44 -10.55 -21.59
CA ASP A 214 9.97 -11.60 -22.50
C ASP A 214 9.23 -12.75 -21.75
N CYS A 215 9.31 -12.76 -20.41
CA CYS A 215 8.51 -13.63 -19.54
C CYS A 215 8.22 -12.91 -18.24
N LEU A 216 6.93 -12.84 -17.85
CA LEU A 216 6.49 -12.15 -16.63
C LEU A 216 5.87 -13.11 -15.63
N VAL A 217 6.42 -13.15 -14.41
CA VAL A 217 5.88 -13.92 -13.29
C VAL A 217 5.29 -13.00 -12.24
N LEU A 218 4.04 -13.23 -11.87
CA LEU A 218 3.28 -12.48 -10.86
C LEU A 218 2.89 -13.40 -9.71
N ILE A 219 3.44 -13.17 -8.50
CA ILE A 219 3.13 -13.94 -7.29
C ILE A 219 2.27 -13.06 -6.38
N GLY A 220 0.96 -13.34 -6.29
CA GLY A 220 0.00 -12.56 -5.52
C GLY A 220 -0.03 -11.07 -5.88
N THR A 221 0.51 -10.71 -7.04
CA THR A 221 0.61 -9.33 -7.51
C THR A 221 -0.53 -9.01 -8.46
N HIS A 222 -1.26 -7.94 -8.17
CA HIS A 222 -2.52 -7.63 -8.84
C HIS A 222 -2.35 -6.50 -9.87
N LEU A 223 -1.55 -6.72 -10.90
CA LEU A 223 -1.48 -5.78 -12.03
C LEU A 223 -2.84 -5.77 -12.74
N GLY A 224 -3.40 -4.58 -12.94
CA GLY A 224 -4.73 -4.38 -13.54
C GLY A 224 -5.89 -4.42 -12.56
N GLU A 225 -5.71 -4.82 -11.31
CA GLU A 225 -6.79 -4.81 -10.31
C GLU A 225 -6.63 -3.74 -9.25
N ASN A 226 -5.42 -3.31 -8.85
CA ASN A 226 -5.39 -2.44 -7.70
C ASN A 226 -4.19 -1.52 -7.49
N MET A 227 -3.02 -2.08 -7.17
CA MET A 227 -1.97 -1.32 -6.48
C MET A 227 -0.93 -0.75 -7.43
N HIS A 228 -0.56 -1.52 -8.42
CA HIS A 228 0.50 -1.16 -9.37
C HIS A 228 -0.07 -0.45 -10.61
N ASN A 229 -0.89 0.57 -10.39
CA ASN A 229 -1.60 1.23 -11.49
C ASN A 229 -0.68 1.90 -12.51
N THR A 230 0.50 2.35 -12.09
CA THR A 230 1.50 2.92 -13.00
C THR A 230 2.14 1.87 -13.89
N GLN A 231 2.16 0.61 -13.45
CA GLN A 231 2.71 -0.53 -14.21
C GLN A 231 1.67 -1.19 -15.12
N VAL A 232 0.38 -0.85 -15.00
CA VAL A 232 -0.70 -1.42 -15.83
C VAL A 232 -0.48 -1.14 -17.32
N GLN A 233 0.11 0.00 -17.67
CA GLN A 233 0.39 0.35 -19.05
C GLN A 233 1.43 -0.61 -19.67
N GLU A 234 2.53 -0.86 -18.95
CA GLU A 234 3.57 -1.81 -19.39
C GLU A 234 3.03 -3.26 -19.38
N PHE A 235 2.16 -3.59 -18.43
CA PHE A 235 1.48 -4.89 -18.39
C PHE A 235 0.55 -5.08 -19.61
N ALA A 236 -0.20 -4.05 -20.01
CA ALA A 236 -1.02 -4.10 -21.22
C ALA A 236 -0.16 -4.30 -22.49
N GLN A 237 0.98 -3.63 -22.59
CA GLN A 237 1.94 -3.82 -23.68
C GLN A 237 2.55 -5.23 -23.67
N ALA A 238 2.84 -5.80 -22.50
CA ALA A 238 3.30 -7.18 -22.37
C ALA A 238 2.26 -8.19 -22.89
N ILE A 239 0.96 -7.97 -22.58
CA ILE A 239 -0.14 -8.78 -23.12
C ILE A 239 -0.25 -8.63 -24.65
N GLU A 240 -0.11 -7.41 -25.17
CA GLU A 240 -0.14 -7.13 -26.63
C GLU A 240 0.99 -7.86 -27.35
N ARG A 241 2.20 -7.88 -26.80
CA ARG A 241 3.35 -8.65 -27.30
C ARG A 241 3.18 -10.16 -27.16
N ARG A 242 2.14 -10.64 -26.47
CA ARG A 242 1.85 -12.06 -26.23
C ARG A 242 2.97 -12.83 -25.54
N ILE A 243 3.71 -12.17 -24.65
CA ILE A 243 4.73 -12.85 -23.85
C ILE A 243 4.08 -13.87 -22.90
N PRO A 244 4.78 -14.96 -22.53
CA PRO A 244 4.30 -15.84 -21.49
C PRO A 244 4.16 -15.10 -20.16
N ILE A 245 2.97 -15.18 -19.56
CA ILE A 245 2.67 -14.66 -18.24
C ILE A 245 2.36 -15.85 -17.34
N ILE A 246 3.04 -15.92 -16.19
CA ILE A 246 2.83 -16.95 -15.17
C ILE A 246 2.23 -16.25 -13.95
N VAL A 247 1.07 -16.67 -13.48
CA VAL A 247 0.40 -16.09 -12.32
C VAL A 247 0.25 -17.14 -11.23
N VAL A 248 0.88 -16.87 -10.09
CA VAL A 248 0.77 -17.67 -8.86
C VAL A 248 -0.19 -16.95 -7.92
N ASP A 249 -1.40 -17.44 -7.79
CA ASP A 249 -2.45 -16.82 -6.97
C ASP A 249 -3.52 -17.87 -6.64
N PRO A 250 -3.94 -18.03 -5.39
CA PRO A 250 -5.06 -18.92 -5.04
C PRO A 250 -6.38 -18.49 -5.69
N ARG A 251 -6.43 -17.28 -6.20
CA ARG A 251 -7.56 -16.64 -6.84
C ARG A 251 -7.32 -16.46 -8.36
N PHE A 252 -8.29 -16.80 -9.19
CA PHE A 252 -8.26 -16.47 -10.62
C PHE A 252 -8.53 -14.98 -10.83
N SER A 253 -7.47 -14.19 -10.72
CA SER A 253 -7.45 -12.73 -10.82
C SER A 253 -7.57 -12.24 -12.27
N VAL A 254 -7.68 -10.92 -12.49
CA VAL A 254 -7.61 -10.35 -13.84
C VAL A 254 -6.29 -10.70 -14.53
N ALA A 255 -5.17 -10.63 -13.78
CA ALA A 255 -3.88 -11.06 -14.32
C ALA A 255 -3.88 -12.55 -14.70
N ALA A 256 -4.46 -13.43 -13.87
CA ALA A 256 -4.60 -14.86 -14.16
C ALA A 256 -5.39 -15.12 -15.44
N SER A 257 -6.39 -14.29 -15.76
CA SER A 257 -7.16 -14.41 -17.02
C SER A 257 -6.35 -14.09 -18.28
N LYS A 258 -5.15 -13.55 -18.15
CA LYS A 258 -4.19 -13.22 -19.21
C LYS A 258 -2.96 -14.12 -19.21
N ALA A 259 -2.89 -15.03 -18.23
CA ALA A 259 -1.73 -15.90 -18.04
C ALA A 259 -1.71 -17.08 -19.02
N LYS A 260 -0.51 -17.45 -19.46
CA LYS A 260 -0.24 -18.76 -20.08
C LYS A 260 -0.35 -19.88 -19.06
N TYR A 261 0.12 -19.61 -17.81
CA TYR A 261 0.02 -20.53 -16.67
C TYR A 261 -0.60 -19.81 -15.48
N TRP A 262 -1.72 -20.33 -14.97
CA TRP A 262 -2.25 -19.97 -13.67
C TRP A 262 -2.00 -21.12 -12.69
N LEU A 263 -1.28 -20.82 -11.62
CA LEU A 263 -0.93 -21.75 -10.56
C LEU A 263 -1.77 -21.42 -9.31
N PRO A 264 -2.87 -22.15 -9.07
CA PRO A 264 -3.75 -21.94 -7.91
C PRO A 264 -3.10 -22.49 -6.64
N ILE A 265 -2.04 -21.84 -6.19
CA ILE A 265 -1.20 -22.25 -5.08
C ILE A 265 -1.95 -22.33 -3.75
N ARG A 266 -1.63 -23.31 -2.91
CA ARG A 266 -2.07 -23.32 -1.50
C ARG A 266 -1.47 -22.08 -0.79
N PRO A 267 -2.29 -21.25 -0.11
CA PRO A 267 -1.77 -20.04 0.54
C PRO A 267 -0.71 -20.37 1.60
N GLY A 268 0.43 -19.66 1.53
CA GLY A 268 1.56 -19.84 2.44
C GLY A 268 2.63 -20.79 1.96
N THR A 269 2.51 -21.34 0.75
CA THR A 269 3.48 -22.28 0.19
C THR A 269 4.32 -21.71 -0.95
N ASP A 270 4.31 -20.38 -1.09
CA ASP A 270 5.06 -19.68 -2.15
C ASP A 270 6.55 -19.99 -2.10
N LEU A 271 7.14 -20.08 -0.90
CA LEU A 271 8.56 -20.42 -0.74
C LEU A 271 8.86 -21.85 -1.20
N ALA A 272 7.92 -22.79 -1.04
CA ALA A 272 8.10 -24.16 -1.56
C ALA A 272 8.15 -24.17 -3.11
N LEU A 273 7.27 -23.39 -3.75
CA LEU A 273 7.29 -23.25 -5.22
C LEU A 273 8.59 -22.60 -5.70
N LEU A 274 9.01 -21.50 -5.06
CA LEU A 274 10.25 -20.79 -5.39
C LEU A 274 11.47 -21.70 -5.21
N SER A 275 11.51 -22.50 -4.14
CA SER A 275 12.60 -23.47 -3.87
C SER A 275 12.64 -24.55 -4.95
N ALA A 276 11.50 -25.06 -5.41
CA ALA A 276 11.45 -26.03 -6.50
C ALA A 276 11.84 -25.40 -7.85
N TRP A 277 11.50 -24.16 -8.12
CA TRP A 277 12.00 -23.46 -9.29
C TRP A 277 13.52 -23.30 -9.24
N MET A 278 14.09 -22.87 -8.10
CA MET A 278 15.55 -22.80 -7.91
C MET A 278 16.20 -24.16 -8.10
N ASN A 279 15.63 -25.24 -7.56
CA ASN A 279 16.09 -26.61 -7.76
C ASN A 279 16.17 -26.97 -9.24
N VAL A 280 15.10 -26.78 -10.02
CA VAL A 280 15.07 -27.04 -11.46
C VAL A 280 16.10 -26.21 -12.22
N LEU A 281 16.20 -24.90 -11.91
CA LEU A 281 17.18 -24.01 -12.55
C LEU A 281 18.61 -24.50 -12.36
N VAL A 282 18.95 -24.96 -11.16
CA VAL A 282 20.31 -25.42 -10.80
C VAL A 282 20.58 -26.83 -11.34
N THR A 283 19.70 -27.79 -11.07
CA THR A 283 19.92 -29.21 -11.43
C THR A 283 19.90 -29.45 -12.96
N GLU A 284 19.11 -28.64 -13.70
CA GLU A 284 19.08 -28.69 -15.15
C GLU A 284 20.05 -27.69 -15.82
N SER A 285 20.92 -27.03 -15.04
CA SER A 285 21.88 -26.02 -15.53
C SER A 285 21.23 -24.92 -16.38
N ARG A 286 20.06 -24.45 -15.97
CA ARG A 286 19.24 -23.45 -16.69
C ARG A 286 19.40 -22.02 -16.18
N TYR A 287 20.34 -21.80 -15.25
CA TYR A 287 20.66 -20.47 -14.70
C TYR A 287 21.70 -19.73 -15.58
N ASP A 288 21.86 -18.43 -15.38
CA ASP A 288 22.93 -17.64 -16.01
C ASP A 288 24.28 -17.94 -15.34
N LYS A 289 24.98 -18.93 -15.88
CA LYS A 289 26.26 -19.39 -15.33
C LYS A 289 27.30 -18.28 -15.30
N ALA A 290 27.40 -17.46 -16.33
CA ALA A 290 28.39 -16.37 -16.42
C ALA A 290 28.14 -15.31 -15.33
N PHE A 291 26.87 -14.95 -15.06
CA PHE A 291 26.52 -14.03 -13.99
C PHE A 291 26.84 -14.64 -12.61
N VAL A 292 26.48 -15.89 -12.38
CA VAL A 292 26.70 -16.58 -11.10
C VAL A 292 28.21 -16.77 -10.82
N ASP A 293 28.98 -17.21 -11.82
CA ASP A 293 30.43 -17.40 -11.67
C ASP A 293 31.16 -16.07 -11.35
N LYS A 294 30.74 -14.97 -11.99
CA LYS A 294 31.34 -13.65 -11.81
C LYS A 294 30.92 -12.98 -10.50
N HIS A 295 29.64 -13.05 -10.18
CA HIS A 295 29.03 -12.22 -9.13
C HIS A 295 28.51 -13.02 -7.93
N GLY A 296 28.41 -14.35 -8.00
CA GLY A 296 27.85 -15.16 -6.94
C GLY A 296 28.81 -15.44 -5.78
N HIS A 297 28.26 -15.47 -4.57
CA HIS A 297 28.94 -15.93 -3.35
C HIS A 297 28.15 -17.09 -2.73
N GLY A 298 28.87 -18.16 -2.33
CA GLY A 298 28.30 -19.31 -1.62
C GLY A 298 27.35 -20.18 -2.47
N PHE A 299 27.51 -20.19 -3.80
CA PHE A 299 26.64 -20.94 -4.71
C PHE A 299 26.68 -22.46 -4.47
N ASP A 300 27.85 -23.04 -4.13
CA ASP A 300 27.95 -24.46 -3.85
C ASP A 300 27.15 -24.88 -2.60
N LYS A 301 27.25 -24.09 -1.53
CA LYS A 301 26.47 -24.30 -0.30
C LYS A 301 24.97 -24.17 -0.57
N PHE A 302 24.59 -23.15 -1.36
CA PHE A 302 23.22 -22.94 -1.79
C PHE A 302 22.69 -24.10 -2.63
N SER A 303 23.44 -24.55 -3.65
CA SER A 303 23.08 -25.67 -4.52
C SER A 303 22.81 -26.95 -3.73
N ALA A 304 23.70 -27.25 -2.75
CA ALA A 304 23.53 -28.40 -1.84
C ALA A 304 22.26 -28.25 -0.98
N ALA A 305 21.99 -27.06 -0.43
CA ALA A 305 20.84 -26.82 0.44
C ALA A 305 19.48 -26.94 -0.27
N ILE A 306 19.41 -26.60 -1.56
CA ILE A 306 18.14 -26.67 -2.33
C ILE A 306 17.92 -28.02 -3.01
N ALA A 307 18.88 -28.94 -2.97
CA ALA A 307 18.81 -30.23 -3.70
C ALA A 307 17.56 -31.07 -3.35
N ALA A 308 17.12 -31.02 -2.09
CA ALA A 308 15.94 -31.74 -1.61
C ALA A 308 14.60 -31.13 -2.03
N TYR A 309 14.55 -29.89 -2.52
CA TYR A 309 13.32 -29.21 -2.88
C TYR A 309 12.89 -29.52 -4.30
N THR A 310 12.64 -30.80 -4.59
CA THR A 310 12.24 -31.26 -5.93
C THR A 310 10.81 -30.79 -6.28
N PRO A 311 10.44 -30.73 -7.57
CA PRO A 311 9.05 -30.47 -7.98
C PRO A 311 8.03 -31.43 -7.37
N GLU A 312 8.38 -32.71 -7.18
CA GLU A 312 7.51 -33.73 -6.56
C GLU A 312 7.29 -33.47 -5.06
N TRP A 313 8.32 -32.97 -4.37
CA TRP A 313 8.16 -32.50 -3.01
C TRP A 313 7.24 -31.26 -2.98
N ALA A 314 7.49 -30.29 -3.85
CA ALA A 314 6.72 -29.04 -3.89
C ALA A 314 5.25 -29.24 -4.31
N GLU A 315 4.95 -30.27 -5.13
CA GLU A 315 3.56 -30.66 -5.47
C GLU A 315 2.74 -30.97 -4.21
N LYS A 316 3.33 -31.73 -3.27
CA LYS A 316 2.65 -32.08 -2.00
C LYS A 316 2.38 -30.84 -1.15
N GLU A 317 3.30 -29.89 -1.13
CA GLU A 317 3.18 -28.65 -0.34
C GLU A 317 2.23 -27.65 -0.99
N THR A 318 2.38 -27.41 -2.30
CA THR A 318 1.69 -26.33 -3.02
C THR A 318 0.34 -26.74 -3.59
N GLY A 319 0.15 -28.01 -3.88
CA GLY A 319 -0.98 -28.54 -4.65
C GLY A 319 -0.90 -28.23 -6.15
N ILE A 320 0.30 -27.89 -6.65
CA ILE A 320 0.58 -27.67 -8.06
C ILE A 320 1.35 -28.88 -8.60
N GLU A 321 0.91 -29.46 -9.68
CA GLU A 321 1.53 -30.64 -10.31
C GLU A 321 3.01 -30.43 -10.60
N ALA A 322 3.86 -31.40 -10.25
CA ALA A 322 5.31 -31.37 -10.46
C ALA A 322 5.70 -31.08 -11.92
N ALA A 323 4.93 -31.61 -12.87
CA ALA A 323 5.11 -31.35 -14.30
C ALA A 323 4.92 -29.85 -14.62
N THR A 324 3.92 -29.20 -14.02
CA THR A 324 3.65 -27.77 -14.20
C THR A 324 4.73 -26.93 -13.53
N ILE A 325 5.23 -27.33 -12.35
CA ILE A 325 6.35 -26.66 -11.68
C ILE A 325 7.60 -26.67 -12.56
N ARG A 326 7.94 -27.82 -13.16
CA ARG A 326 9.07 -27.94 -14.10
C ARG A 326 8.84 -27.11 -15.37
N ALA A 327 7.65 -27.20 -15.96
CA ALA A 327 7.34 -26.47 -17.18
C ALA A 327 7.49 -24.95 -16.97
N THR A 328 6.99 -24.43 -15.85
CA THR A 328 7.09 -23.01 -15.53
C THR A 328 8.52 -22.57 -15.20
N ALA A 329 9.31 -23.38 -14.49
CA ALA A 329 10.72 -23.10 -14.25
C ALA A 329 11.53 -23.05 -15.56
N ARG A 330 11.28 -23.97 -16.48
CA ARG A 330 11.91 -24.00 -17.80
C ARG A 330 11.48 -22.84 -18.68
N GLU A 331 10.20 -22.46 -18.65
CA GLU A 331 9.69 -21.27 -19.33
C GLU A 331 10.41 -20.01 -18.87
N ILE A 332 10.48 -19.78 -17.55
CA ILE A 332 11.19 -18.65 -16.96
C ILE A 332 12.65 -18.61 -17.42
N ALA A 333 13.33 -19.76 -17.37
CA ALA A 333 14.74 -19.88 -17.74
C ALA A 333 15.01 -19.65 -19.23
N SER A 334 14.08 -20.01 -20.13
CA SER A 334 14.26 -19.86 -21.57
C SER A 334 14.29 -18.43 -22.07
N HIS A 335 13.79 -17.50 -21.26
CA HIS A 335 13.72 -16.08 -21.58
C HIS A 335 14.76 -15.21 -20.81
N ARG A 336 15.72 -15.87 -20.08
CA ARG A 336 16.75 -15.11 -19.35
C ARG A 336 17.67 -14.34 -20.32
N PRO A 337 18.20 -13.17 -19.95
CA PRO A 337 17.95 -12.45 -18.71
C PRO A 337 16.64 -11.64 -18.69
N ALA A 338 15.92 -11.55 -19.82
CA ALA A 338 14.69 -10.78 -19.95
C ALA A 338 13.46 -11.51 -19.36
N SER A 339 13.64 -12.19 -18.24
CA SER A 339 12.58 -12.87 -17.50
C SER A 339 12.44 -12.25 -16.12
N LEU A 340 11.25 -11.75 -15.79
CA LEU A 340 10.97 -10.95 -14.61
C LEU A 340 10.05 -11.66 -13.64
N VAL A 341 10.54 -11.99 -12.45
CA VAL A 341 9.70 -12.31 -11.30
C VAL A 341 9.40 -11.02 -10.55
N HIS A 342 8.14 -10.58 -10.57
CA HIS A 342 7.74 -9.33 -9.95
C HIS A 342 7.87 -9.41 -8.42
N PRO A 343 8.63 -8.52 -7.76
CA PRO A 343 8.95 -8.64 -6.34
C PRO A 343 7.76 -8.36 -5.41
N GLY A 344 6.63 -7.91 -5.96
CA GLY A 344 5.48 -7.51 -5.18
C GLY A 344 5.69 -6.23 -4.37
N ARG A 345 4.70 -5.84 -3.59
CA ARG A 345 4.81 -4.68 -2.70
C ARG A 345 4.34 -4.96 -1.29
N ARG A 346 3.07 -5.32 -1.07
CA ARG A 346 2.58 -5.75 0.22
C ARG A 346 2.80 -7.24 0.33
N VAL A 347 3.87 -7.62 0.99
CA VAL A 347 4.35 -9.00 0.99
C VAL A 347 4.37 -9.64 2.38
N ASN A 348 3.76 -9.01 3.37
CA ASN A 348 3.63 -9.50 4.74
C ASN A 348 2.44 -10.45 4.85
N TRP A 349 2.66 -11.72 4.57
CA TRP A 349 1.56 -12.68 4.47
C TRP A 349 1.57 -13.74 5.56
N TYR A 350 2.74 -14.36 5.87
CA TYR A 350 2.80 -15.57 6.66
C TYR A 350 3.85 -15.59 7.79
N GLY A 351 4.65 -14.52 7.95
CA GLY A 351 5.58 -14.36 9.07
C GLY A 351 7.03 -14.78 8.80
N ASP A 352 7.32 -15.42 7.66
CA ASP A 352 8.66 -15.72 7.15
C ASP A 352 8.92 -15.03 5.79
N ASP A 353 8.29 -13.93 5.60
CA ASP A 353 8.18 -13.27 4.30
C ASP A 353 9.51 -12.68 3.80
N THR A 354 10.47 -12.39 4.69
CA THR A 354 11.82 -11.98 4.30
C THR A 354 12.55 -13.12 3.58
N GLN A 355 12.47 -14.35 4.04
CA GLN A 355 13.07 -15.50 3.35
C GLN A 355 12.38 -15.78 2.01
N ARG A 356 11.05 -15.61 1.93
CA ARG A 356 10.31 -15.71 0.68
C ARG A 356 10.71 -14.60 -0.32
N ALA A 357 10.87 -13.37 0.14
CA ALA A 357 11.34 -12.27 -0.70
C ALA A 357 12.79 -12.47 -1.16
N ARG A 358 13.64 -13.03 -0.27
CA ARG A 358 15.00 -13.43 -0.59
C ARG A 358 15.03 -14.53 -1.66
N ALA A 359 14.11 -15.51 -1.60
CA ALA A 359 13.98 -16.51 -2.66
C ALA A 359 13.63 -15.90 -4.03
N VAL A 360 12.77 -14.86 -4.07
CA VAL A 360 12.51 -14.10 -5.30
C VAL A 360 13.78 -13.40 -5.81
N ALA A 361 14.56 -12.80 -4.91
CA ALA A 361 15.84 -12.17 -5.23
C ALA A 361 16.85 -13.18 -5.80
N ILE A 362 16.96 -14.37 -5.18
CA ILE A 362 17.84 -15.47 -5.64
C ILE A 362 17.39 -15.98 -7.03
N VAL A 363 16.09 -16.15 -7.27
CA VAL A 363 15.61 -16.51 -8.62
C VAL A 363 16.02 -15.44 -9.63
N SER A 364 15.91 -14.13 -9.29
CA SER A 364 16.39 -13.04 -10.12
C SER A 364 17.91 -13.12 -10.38
N ALA A 365 18.70 -13.50 -9.38
CA ALA A 365 20.14 -13.71 -9.52
C ALA A 365 20.48 -14.92 -10.42
N LEU A 366 19.77 -16.04 -10.28
CA LEU A 366 19.92 -17.22 -11.15
C LEU A 366 19.58 -16.90 -12.61
N LEU A 367 18.63 -16.01 -12.85
CA LEU A 367 18.27 -15.55 -14.19
C LEU A 367 19.22 -14.49 -14.76
N GLY A 368 20.14 -13.94 -13.94
CA GLY A 368 21.04 -12.87 -14.34
C GLY A 368 20.34 -11.56 -14.71
N ASN A 369 19.16 -11.31 -14.16
CA ASN A 369 18.29 -10.20 -14.60
C ASN A 369 18.44 -8.91 -13.76
N TRP A 370 19.28 -8.89 -12.73
CA TRP A 370 19.55 -7.72 -11.89
C TRP A 370 20.36 -6.67 -12.67
N GLY A 371 19.81 -5.48 -12.79
CA GLY A 371 20.40 -4.41 -13.58
C GLY A 371 20.33 -4.64 -15.11
N ARG A 372 19.50 -5.57 -15.60
CA ARG A 372 19.40 -5.94 -17.01
C ARG A 372 18.03 -5.60 -17.62
N LYS A 373 18.00 -5.28 -18.93
CA LYS A 373 16.76 -5.03 -19.68
C LYS A 373 15.82 -6.25 -19.61
N GLY A 374 14.53 -5.98 -19.37
CA GLY A 374 13.52 -7.02 -19.17
C GLY A 374 13.50 -7.66 -17.77
N GLY A 375 14.42 -7.26 -16.89
CA GLY A 375 14.52 -7.67 -15.49
C GLY A 375 14.22 -6.52 -14.52
N LEU A 376 15.11 -6.36 -13.53
CA LEU A 376 15.05 -5.28 -12.53
C LEU A 376 16.10 -4.23 -12.86
N PHE A 377 15.70 -2.99 -13.10
CA PHE A 377 16.65 -1.89 -13.35
C PHE A 377 17.14 -1.28 -12.03
N LEU A 378 18.33 -0.64 -12.05
CA LEU A 378 18.86 0.09 -10.91
C LEU A 378 18.41 1.56 -11.00
N SER A 379 17.50 1.94 -10.09
CA SER A 379 16.83 3.24 -10.13
C SER A 379 17.81 4.41 -9.93
N THR A 380 17.61 5.49 -10.69
CA THR A 380 18.25 6.77 -10.46
C THR A 380 17.32 7.74 -9.76
N SER A 381 17.88 8.74 -9.08
CA SER A 381 17.14 9.79 -8.41
C SER A 381 17.76 11.15 -8.66
N MET A 382 16.97 12.21 -8.49
CA MET A 382 17.47 13.57 -8.51
C MET A 382 17.88 13.97 -7.09
N LYS A 383 19.12 14.43 -6.90
CA LYS A 383 19.58 14.96 -5.60
C LYS A 383 19.00 16.35 -5.41
N ILE A 384 18.23 16.52 -4.34
CA ILE A 384 17.66 17.81 -3.95
C ILE A 384 18.36 18.28 -2.66
N ALA A 385 18.87 19.49 -2.69
CA ALA A 385 19.55 20.08 -1.56
C ALA A 385 18.66 20.11 -0.31
N PRO A 386 19.19 19.79 0.87
CA PRO A 386 18.45 19.96 2.12
C PRO A 386 18.25 21.45 2.43
N TYR A 387 17.21 21.76 3.17
CA TYR A 387 17.10 23.05 3.86
C TYR A 387 18.02 23.04 5.09
N PRO A 388 18.72 24.13 5.42
CA PRO A 388 19.57 24.18 6.59
C PRO A 388 18.72 24.20 7.87
N LEU A 389 18.62 23.06 8.52
CA LEU A 389 17.86 22.86 9.74
C LEU A 389 18.82 22.57 10.92
N PRO A 390 18.46 22.96 12.17
CA PRO A 390 19.24 22.64 13.36
C PRO A 390 19.41 21.15 13.57
N LYS A 391 20.49 20.75 14.25
CA LYS A 391 20.72 19.36 14.66
C LYS A 391 19.73 18.94 15.75
N TYR A 392 19.36 17.67 15.76
CA TYR A 392 18.51 17.09 16.78
C TYR A 392 19.29 16.87 18.09
N PRO A 393 18.62 16.97 19.27
CA PRO A 393 19.19 16.51 20.51
C PRO A 393 19.50 15.00 20.44
N GLN A 394 20.60 14.60 21.08
CA GLN A 394 20.96 13.20 21.18
C GLN A 394 20.23 12.56 22.36
N SER A 395 19.65 11.38 22.15
CA SER A 395 19.11 10.56 23.23
C SER A 395 20.16 9.59 23.75
N SER A 396 20.16 9.36 25.05
CA SER A 396 20.93 8.28 25.68
C SER A 396 20.19 6.94 25.68
N ARG A 397 18.88 6.93 25.36
CA ARG A 397 18.07 5.73 25.30
C ARG A 397 17.97 5.21 23.86
N PRO A 398 17.94 3.89 23.66
CA PRO A 398 17.66 3.28 22.35
C PRO A 398 16.18 3.43 21.98
N ALA A 399 15.83 3.21 20.71
CA ALA A 399 14.45 3.08 20.26
C ALA A 399 13.74 1.89 20.94
N ALA A 400 12.49 2.09 21.35
CA ALA A 400 11.79 1.15 22.21
C ALA A 400 11.33 -0.15 21.52
N ASP A 401 11.21 -0.13 20.21
CA ASP A 401 10.76 -1.30 19.42
C ASP A 401 11.81 -2.39 19.23
N ASN A 402 13.10 -2.01 19.24
CA ASN A 402 14.23 -2.89 19.00
C ASN A 402 15.49 -2.35 19.71
N PRO A 403 15.51 -2.30 21.07
CA PRO A 403 16.45 -1.48 21.84
C PRO A 403 17.92 -1.93 21.73
N ASP A 404 18.16 -3.20 21.56
CA ASP A 404 19.51 -3.79 21.41
C ASP A 404 19.85 -4.12 19.94
N GLY A 405 18.89 -3.94 19.01
CA GLY A 405 19.05 -4.33 17.62
C GLY A 405 19.00 -5.85 17.38
N GLU A 406 18.80 -6.66 18.41
CA GLU A 406 18.87 -8.12 18.30
C GLU A 406 17.49 -8.75 18.03
N LYS A 407 16.40 -8.13 18.50
CA LYS A 407 15.06 -8.67 18.30
C LYS A 407 14.66 -8.73 16.82
N TYR A 408 15.06 -7.73 16.05
CA TYR A 408 14.83 -7.62 14.61
C TYR A 408 16.10 -7.15 13.92
N PRO A 409 17.13 -8.03 13.78
CA PRO A 409 18.49 -7.62 13.47
C PRO A 409 18.70 -7.02 12.08
N PHE A 410 17.71 -7.13 11.20
CA PHE A 410 17.74 -6.59 9.84
C PHE A 410 16.62 -5.58 9.56
N ALA A 411 16.01 -5.01 10.61
CA ALA A 411 15.01 -3.97 10.45
C ALA A 411 15.69 -2.63 10.10
N ASP A 412 15.40 -2.10 8.91
CA ASP A 412 15.88 -0.79 8.45
C ASP A 412 15.08 0.37 9.03
N GLU A 413 13.85 0.11 9.47
CA GLU A 413 12.93 1.09 10.07
C GLU A 413 12.31 0.51 11.33
N ALA A 414 11.87 1.37 12.24
CA ALA A 414 11.23 0.95 13.48
C ALA A 414 9.95 0.13 13.24
N VAL A 415 9.73 -0.84 14.11
CA VAL A 415 8.66 -1.84 14.02
C VAL A 415 7.44 -1.38 14.82
N THR A 416 6.34 -1.11 14.13
CA THR A 416 5.10 -0.59 14.72
C THR A 416 4.53 -1.45 15.84
N THR A 417 4.57 -2.79 15.71
CA THR A 417 4.14 -3.73 16.76
C THR A 417 5.11 -3.78 17.93
N GLY A 418 6.39 -3.50 17.70
CA GLY A 418 7.37 -3.33 18.79
C GLY A 418 7.08 -2.11 19.66
N LEU A 419 6.75 -0.96 19.05
CA LEU A 419 6.31 0.23 19.80
C LEU A 419 4.98 -0.02 20.55
N ARG A 420 4.04 -0.77 19.95
CA ARG A 420 2.82 -1.17 20.64
C ARG A 420 3.12 -2.06 21.84
N GLU A 421 4.02 -3.03 21.70
CA GLU A 421 4.46 -3.90 22.78
C GLU A 421 5.16 -3.11 23.90
N ALA A 422 6.05 -2.18 23.55
CA ALA A 422 6.68 -1.28 24.53
C ALA A 422 5.64 -0.44 25.29
N THR A 423 4.58 0.01 24.64
CA THR A 423 3.46 0.70 25.28
C THR A 423 2.73 -0.19 26.29
N LEU A 424 2.46 -1.46 25.92
CA LEU A 424 1.76 -2.40 26.77
C LEU A 424 2.60 -2.89 27.96
N THR A 425 3.88 -3.09 27.75
CA THR A 425 4.77 -3.71 28.77
C THR A 425 5.53 -2.68 29.61
N GLY A 426 5.63 -1.44 29.15
CA GLY A 426 6.48 -0.42 29.75
C GLY A 426 7.98 -0.68 29.58
N LYS A 427 8.39 -1.58 28.69
CA LYS A 427 9.80 -1.97 28.46
C LYS A 427 10.25 -1.60 27.05
N PRO A 428 11.50 -1.14 26.88
CA PRO A 428 12.55 -0.91 27.88
C PRO A 428 12.30 0.32 28.78
N TYR A 429 11.34 1.15 28.43
CA TYR A 429 10.81 2.26 29.21
C TYR A 429 9.34 2.53 28.78
N PRO A 430 8.55 3.19 29.67
CA PRO A 430 7.12 3.39 29.37
C PRO A 430 6.92 4.34 28.19
N ILE A 431 6.12 3.94 27.21
CA ILE A 431 5.57 4.81 26.16
C ILE A 431 4.23 5.34 26.67
N LYS A 432 4.11 6.66 26.84
CA LYS A 432 2.96 7.34 27.41
C LYS A 432 2.21 8.26 26.46
N GLY A 433 2.81 8.59 25.33
CA GLY A 433 2.16 9.39 24.29
C GLY A 433 2.27 8.73 22.92
N TRP A 434 1.18 8.81 22.15
CA TRP A 434 1.19 8.51 20.71
C TRP A 434 0.82 9.75 19.92
N PHE A 435 1.64 10.08 18.93
CA PHE A 435 1.35 11.06 17.91
C PHE A 435 1.13 10.33 16.59
N VAL A 436 -0.10 10.34 16.09
CA VAL A 436 -0.50 9.55 14.90
C VAL A 436 -0.83 10.51 13.76
N TYR A 437 -0.07 10.43 12.67
CA TYR A 437 -0.27 11.26 11.50
C TYR A 437 -0.67 10.39 10.30
N SER A 438 -1.84 10.71 9.72
CA SER A 438 -2.35 10.10 8.46
C SER A 438 -2.30 8.56 8.47
N SER A 439 -2.59 7.93 9.61
CA SER A 439 -2.54 6.48 9.78
C SER A 439 -3.65 6.00 10.70
N ASN A 440 -4.42 5.00 10.25
CA ASN A 440 -5.44 4.34 11.07
C ASN A 440 -4.89 3.01 11.62
N LEU A 441 -4.29 3.04 12.81
CA LEU A 441 -3.62 1.89 13.40
C LEU A 441 -4.57 0.74 13.73
N LEU A 442 -5.87 0.99 13.95
CA LEU A 442 -6.88 -0.04 14.17
C LEU A 442 -7.18 -0.88 12.91
N TYR A 443 -6.80 -0.36 11.74
CA TYR A 443 -6.85 -1.09 10.47
C TYR A 443 -5.47 -1.55 9.99
N ALA A 444 -4.43 -0.79 10.30
CA ALA A 444 -3.09 -1.07 9.79
C ALA A 444 -2.37 -2.20 10.54
N LEU A 445 -2.55 -2.27 11.86
CA LEU A 445 -1.94 -3.30 12.70
C LEU A 445 -2.86 -4.52 12.86
N PRO A 446 -2.31 -5.74 12.90
CA PRO A 446 -3.09 -6.91 13.30
C PRO A 446 -3.46 -6.82 14.79
N ASN A 447 -4.51 -7.52 15.18
CA ASN A 447 -5.06 -7.57 16.53
C ASN A 447 -5.43 -6.18 17.08
N SER A 448 -6.55 -5.65 16.58
CA SER A 448 -7.06 -4.33 17.00
C SER A 448 -7.35 -4.24 18.49
N ALA A 449 -7.67 -5.38 19.16
CA ALA A 449 -7.88 -5.41 20.60
C ALA A 449 -6.60 -5.10 21.40
N GLU A 450 -5.44 -5.59 20.97
CA GLU A 450 -4.15 -5.21 21.57
C GLU A 450 -3.85 -3.72 21.34
N THR A 451 -4.17 -3.20 20.15
CA THR A 451 -3.99 -1.78 19.84
C THR A 451 -4.87 -0.91 20.74
N LEU A 452 -6.10 -1.31 21.00
CA LEU A 452 -6.99 -0.61 21.95
C LEU A 452 -6.45 -0.64 23.38
N LYS A 453 -5.98 -1.81 23.86
CA LYS A 453 -5.33 -1.90 25.18
C LYS A 453 -4.12 -0.96 25.30
N ALA A 454 -3.30 -0.86 24.24
CA ALA A 454 -2.18 0.07 24.23
C ALA A 454 -2.66 1.52 24.28
N ILE A 455 -3.70 1.88 23.53
CA ILE A 455 -4.30 3.22 23.55
C ILE A 455 -4.82 3.57 24.95
N ASP A 456 -5.45 2.62 25.66
CA ASP A 456 -5.97 2.84 27.01
C ASP A 456 -4.85 3.10 28.04
N ALA A 457 -3.63 2.62 27.80
CA ALA A 457 -2.47 2.85 28.67
C ALA A 457 -1.78 4.20 28.45
N LEU A 458 -2.22 5.01 27.46
CA LEU A 458 -1.63 6.30 27.11
C LEU A 458 -2.17 7.45 27.96
N ASP A 459 -1.30 8.38 28.27
CA ASP A 459 -1.65 9.69 28.85
C ASP A 459 -2.04 10.69 27.74
N LEU A 460 -1.56 10.48 26.50
CA LEU A 460 -1.84 11.34 25.35
C LEU A 460 -1.92 10.55 24.05
N LEU A 461 -3.03 10.72 23.33
CA LEU A 461 -3.18 10.30 21.93
C LEU A 461 -3.57 11.51 21.08
N VAL A 462 -2.67 11.92 20.19
CA VAL A 462 -2.93 12.96 19.18
C VAL A 462 -3.11 12.30 17.82
N VAL A 463 -4.18 12.66 17.09
CA VAL A 463 -4.41 12.21 15.71
C VAL A 463 -4.51 13.42 14.79
N VAL A 464 -3.70 13.44 13.74
CA VAL A 464 -3.75 14.41 12.65
C VAL A 464 -4.21 13.69 11.39
N ASP A 465 -5.39 14.00 10.90
CA ASP A 465 -6.00 13.33 9.75
C ASP A 465 -6.95 14.28 9.00
N THR A 466 -7.34 13.90 7.80
CA THR A 466 -8.37 14.58 6.99
C THR A 466 -9.78 14.07 7.32
N MET A 467 -9.89 12.83 7.80
CA MET A 467 -11.16 12.13 8.05
C MET A 467 -11.26 11.67 9.51
N PRO A 468 -12.46 11.60 10.10
CA PRO A 468 -12.70 11.07 11.44
C PRO A 468 -12.65 9.54 11.45
N SER A 469 -11.45 8.98 11.18
CA SER A 469 -11.20 7.53 11.17
C SER A 469 -11.34 6.91 12.56
N GLU A 470 -11.33 5.55 12.65
CA GLU A 470 -11.52 4.83 13.91
C GLU A 470 -10.57 5.29 15.00
N ILE A 471 -9.27 5.47 14.67
CA ILE A 471 -8.30 5.88 15.68
C ILE A 471 -8.55 7.31 16.17
N ALA A 472 -9.12 8.19 15.33
CA ALA A 472 -9.53 9.52 15.74
C ALA A 472 -10.61 9.45 16.83
N GLY A 473 -11.50 8.44 16.77
CA GLY A 473 -12.53 8.20 17.79
C GLY A 473 -12.00 7.95 19.20
N TYR A 474 -10.75 7.54 19.33
CA TYR A 474 -10.05 7.30 20.60
C TYR A 474 -9.11 8.41 21.02
N ALA A 475 -8.85 9.39 20.15
CA ALA A 475 -7.88 10.45 20.38
C ALA A 475 -8.30 11.40 21.51
N ASP A 476 -7.32 11.93 22.23
CA ASP A 476 -7.49 13.05 23.17
C ASP A 476 -7.64 14.37 22.41
N VAL A 477 -6.86 14.54 21.34
CA VAL A 477 -6.92 15.70 20.46
C VAL A 477 -6.88 15.22 19.01
N VAL A 478 -7.84 15.70 18.19
CA VAL A 478 -7.88 15.48 16.75
C VAL A 478 -7.64 16.80 16.03
N LEU A 479 -6.65 16.81 15.15
CA LEU A 479 -6.27 17.98 14.36
C LEU A 479 -6.65 17.79 12.89
N PRO A 480 -7.49 18.65 12.30
CA PRO A 480 -7.95 18.55 10.92
C PRO A 480 -6.88 19.01 9.95
N GLU A 481 -6.32 18.11 9.17
CA GLU A 481 -5.38 18.46 8.12
C GLU A 481 -6.09 18.84 6.83
N SER A 482 -5.58 19.86 6.11
CA SER A 482 -6.00 20.13 4.73
C SER A 482 -5.57 19.00 3.80
N MET A 483 -6.39 18.67 2.79
CA MET A 483 -6.04 17.64 1.84
C MET A 483 -4.97 18.12 0.83
N PHE A 484 -4.39 17.19 0.09
CA PHE A 484 -3.23 17.46 -0.77
C PHE A 484 -3.48 18.47 -1.92
N LEU A 485 -4.73 18.73 -2.32
CA LEU A 485 -5.06 19.78 -3.30
C LEU A 485 -5.23 21.18 -2.66
N GLU A 486 -5.09 21.29 -1.35
CA GLU A 486 -5.35 22.52 -0.59
C GLU A 486 -4.08 23.09 0.07
N ARG A 487 -2.91 22.47 -0.17
CA ARG A 487 -1.69 22.82 0.55
C ARG A 487 -0.43 22.68 -0.27
N HIS A 488 0.61 23.35 0.17
CA HIS A 488 1.98 22.96 -0.12
C HIS A 488 2.39 21.78 0.76
N ASP A 489 3.28 20.95 0.25
CA ASP A 489 3.94 19.87 0.98
C ASP A 489 5.40 19.77 0.60
N GLU A 490 6.14 18.82 1.15
CA GLU A 490 7.52 18.54 0.81
C GLU A 490 7.67 18.21 -0.68
N LEU A 491 8.85 18.54 -1.25
CA LEU A 491 9.20 18.11 -2.60
C LEU A 491 9.18 16.58 -2.69
N LEU A 492 8.61 16.08 -3.76
CA LEU A 492 8.70 14.67 -4.10
C LEU A 492 9.91 14.43 -5.02
N ALA A 493 11.05 14.03 -4.45
CA ALA A 493 12.15 13.49 -5.24
C ALA A 493 11.82 12.04 -5.60
N GLY A 494 11.45 11.81 -6.86
CA GLY A 494 11.11 10.49 -7.37
C GLY A 494 12.35 9.78 -7.93
N TYR A 495 12.28 8.45 -7.93
CA TYR A 495 13.32 7.59 -8.48
C TYR A 495 12.72 6.52 -9.38
N GLY A 496 13.46 6.15 -10.43
CA GLY A 496 13.03 5.21 -11.45
C GLY A 496 14.08 5.05 -12.54
N ARG A 497 13.67 4.75 -13.77
CA ARG A 497 14.56 4.77 -14.94
C ARG A 497 15.18 6.16 -15.15
N THR A 498 14.51 7.18 -14.69
CA THR A 498 14.96 8.57 -14.67
C THR A 498 14.51 9.18 -13.35
N GLY A 499 15.37 9.96 -12.68
CA GLY A 499 14.99 10.71 -11.49
C GLY A 499 14.14 11.94 -11.85
N TRP A 500 13.28 12.37 -10.95
CA TRP A 500 12.48 13.59 -11.11
C TRP A 500 12.22 14.26 -9.78
N VAL A 501 11.79 15.51 -9.83
CA VAL A 501 11.24 16.23 -8.69
C VAL A 501 9.87 16.77 -9.05
N SER A 502 8.89 16.64 -8.13
CA SER A 502 7.55 17.19 -8.29
C SER A 502 7.22 18.14 -7.15
N LEU A 503 6.45 19.19 -7.46
CA LEU A 503 5.96 20.19 -6.53
C LEU A 503 4.49 19.92 -6.19
N ARG A 504 4.17 19.95 -4.90
CA ARG A 504 2.80 20.12 -4.44
C ARG A 504 2.53 21.57 -4.13
N GLN A 505 1.49 22.11 -4.75
CA GLN A 505 1.01 23.46 -4.50
C GLN A 505 -0.50 23.46 -4.33
N PRO A 506 -1.06 24.40 -3.55
CA PRO A 506 -2.50 24.50 -3.34
C PRO A 506 -3.21 24.84 -4.65
N VAL A 507 -4.33 24.16 -4.88
CA VAL A 507 -5.21 24.36 -6.05
C VAL A 507 -6.44 25.15 -5.64
N VAL A 508 -6.99 24.83 -4.47
CA VAL A 508 -8.17 25.46 -3.88
C VAL A 508 -7.94 25.63 -2.38
N ALA A 509 -8.68 26.57 -1.78
CA ALA A 509 -8.69 26.69 -0.33
C ALA A 509 -9.39 25.49 0.32
N PRO A 510 -9.03 25.10 1.54
CA PRO A 510 -9.79 24.11 2.31
C PRO A 510 -11.20 24.63 2.60
N PRO A 511 -12.22 23.75 2.65
CA PRO A 511 -13.63 24.16 2.83
C PRO A 511 -13.97 24.65 4.23
N ALA A 512 -13.08 24.47 5.21
CA ALA A 512 -13.25 24.91 6.58
C ALA A 512 -11.89 25.33 7.19
N ASP A 513 -11.74 25.22 8.52
CA ASP A 513 -10.53 25.69 9.22
C ASP A 513 -9.40 24.63 9.26
N GLN A 514 -9.30 23.79 8.23
CA GLN A 514 -8.20 22.82 8.09
C GLN A 514 -6.88 23.57 7.80
N LYS A 515 -5.78 23.06 8.34
CA LYS A 515 -4.44 23.61 8.13
C LYS A 515 -3.48 22.55 7.54
N PRO A 516 -2.48 22.98 6.77
CA PRO A 516 -1.46 22.05 6.26
C PRO A 516 -0.58 21.50 7.39
N GLY A 517 -0.11 20.26 7.24
CA GLY A 517 0.71 19.57 8.25
C GLY A 517 1.95 20.37 8.68
N TRP A 518 2.63 21.04 7.73
CA TRP A 518 3.79 21.90 8.05
C TRP A 518 3.44 23.07 8.99
N TRP A 519 2.28 23.70 8.78
CA TRP A 519 1.81 24.79 9.65
C TRP A 519 1.48 24.27 11.04
N ILE A 520 0.75 23.13 11.12
CA ILE A 520 0.42 22.49 12.41
C ILE A 520 1.70 22.16 13.19
N ALA A 521 2.69 21.56 12.50
CA ALA A 521 3.97 21.22 13.10
C ALA A 521 4.72 22.48 13.60
N LYS A 522 4.72 23.58 12.82
CA LYS A 522 5.33 24.84 13.20
C LYS A 522 4.65 25.47 14.44
N GLN A 523 3.30 25.49 14.50
CA GLN A 523 2.60 26.00 15.66
C GLN A 523 2.90 25.17 16.92
N LEU A 524 2.97 23.84 16.78
CA LEU A 524 3.38 22.98 17.90
C LEU A 524 4.82 23.27 18.34
N ALA A 525 5.75 23.44 17.41
CA ALA A 525 7.12 23.80 17.71
C ALA A 525 7.22 25.15 18.48
N ASN A 526 6.47 26.16 18.03
CA ASN A 526 6.41 27.47 18.70
C ASN A 526 5.89 27.32 20.13
N LYS A 527 4.82 26.57 20.34
CA LYS A 527 4.22 26.36 21.67
C LYS A 527 5.12 25.55 22.61
N LEU A 528 5.93 24.63 22.08
CA LEU A 528 6.94 23.87 22.82
C LEU A 528 8.24 24.64 23.04
N GLY A 529 8.35 25.93 22.66
CA GLY A 529 9.53 26.75 22.81
C GLY A 529 10.73 26.39 21.92
N ILE A 530 10.48 25.57 20.87
CA ILE A 530 11.50 25.12 19.93
C ILE A 530 11.23 25.62 18.49
N GLY A 531 10.49 26.72 18.33
CA GLY A 531 10.09 27.27 17.02
C GLY A 531 11.26 27.54 16.07
N GLY A 532 12.47 27.82 16.60
CA GLY A 532 13.69 27.97 15.82
C GLY A 532 14.10 26.71 15.02
N CYS A 533 13.51 25.52 15.28
CA CYS A 533 13.74 24.32 14.48
C CYS A 533 13.14 24.42 13.06
N MET A 534 12.14 25.29 12.85
CA MET A 534 11.54 25.56 11.52
C MET A 534 11.76 27.03 11.13
N PRO A 535 12.98 27.43 10.70
CA PRO A 535 13.37 28.82 10.49
C PRO A 535 12.88 29.37 9.13
N PHE A 536 11.64 29.14 8.79
CA PHE A 536 10.95 29.68 7.62
C PHE A 536 9.51 30.01 7.98
N GLU A 537 8.97 31.11 7.42
CA GLU A 537 7.60 31.53 7.68
C GLU A 537 6.61 30.94 6.70
N GLU A 538 7.00 30.86 5.43
CA GLU A 538 6.16 30.38 4.36
C GLU A 538 6.76 29.14 3.69
N MET A 539 5.89 28.18 3.35
CA MET A 539 6.33 26.93 2.76
C MET A 539 6.96 27.12 1.37
N GLU A 540 6.50 28.10 0.59
CA GLU A 540 7.10 28.40 -0.72
C GLU A 540 8.55 28.85 -0.58
N GLN A 541 8.90 29.62 0.46
CA GLN A 541 10.26 30.03 0.76
C GLN A 541 11.19 28.81 0.98
N TYR A 542 10.71 27.86 1.81
CA TYR A 542 11.40 26.59 2.07
C TYR A 542 11.64 25.78 0.80
N LEU A 543 10.60 25.61 -0.02
CA LEU A 543 10.66 24.82 -1.25
C LEU A 543 11.55 25.48 -2.32
N ARG A 544 11.42 26.80 -2.50
CA ARG A 544 12.21 27.60 -3.43
C ARG A 544 13.71 27.50 -3.10
N HIS A 545 14.07 27.68 -1.83
CA HIS A 545 15.45 27.55 -1.38
C HIS A 545 16.05 26.19 -1.79
N ARG A 546 15.33 25.10 -1.53
CA ARG A 546 15.80 23.74 -1.84
C ARG A 546 15.97 23.50 -3.34
N VAL A 547 15.01 23.94 -4.15
CA VAL A 547 15.02 23.78 -5.60
C VAL A 547 16.16 24.57 -6.23
N GLU A 548 16.32 25.86 -5.87
CA GLU A 548 17.35 26.74 -6.43
C GLU A 548 18.76 26.33 -5.98
N LYS A 549 18.92 25.89 -4.72
CA LYS A 549 20.21 25.30 -4.24
C LYS A 549 20.57 23.99 -4.93
N SER A 550 19.61 23.32 -5.57
CA SER A 550 19.85 22.14 -6.41
C SER A 550 20.21 22.50 -7.86
N GLY A 551 20.31 23.77 -8.20
CA GLY A 551 20.54 24.25 -9.57
C GLY A 551 19.33 24.15 -10.49
N LEU A 552 18.12 24.08 -9.92
CA LEU A 552 16.86 23.97 -10.66
C LEU A 552 16.07 25.28 -10.58
N SER A 553 15.19 25.52 -11.55
CA SER A 553 14.30 26.67 -11.57
C SER A 553 13.00 26.35 -10.81
N PHE A 554 12.74 27.08 -9.71
CA PHE A 554 11.50 26.94 -8.97
C PHE A 554 10.28 27.38 -9.79
N ASP A 555 10.42 28.42 -10.61
CA ASP A 555 9.32 28.93 -11.44
C ASP A 555 8.96 27.93 -12.55
N THR A 556 9.95 27.23 -13.12
CA THR A 556 9.70 26.12 -14.03
C THR A 556 8.97 24.98 -13.32
N LEU A 557 9.42 24.58 -12.13
CA LEU A 557 8.77 23.54 -11.33
C LEU A 557 7.34 23.93 -10.92
N LYS A 558 7.10 25.19 -10.60
CA LYS A 558 5.78 25.74 -10.26
C LYS A 558 4.83 25.74 -11.46
N ARG A 559 5.33 26.07 -12.64
CA ARG A 559 4.55 26.09 -13.89
C ARG A 559 4.24 24.66 -14.39
N ASP A 560 5.21 23.76 -14.38
CA ASP A 560 5.13 22.45 -15.01
C ASP A 560 4.78 21.32 -14.00
N GLY A 561 4.96 21.56 -12.71
CA GLY A 561 4.72 20.61 -11.61
C GLY A 561 5.77 19.51 -11.46
N VAL A 562 6.60 19.31 -12.49
CA VAL A 562 7.61 18.25 -12.56
C VAL A 562 8.84 18.76 -13.31
N ILE A 563 10.02 18.46 -12.79
CA ILE A 563 11.29 18.54 -13.53
C ILE A 563 11.90 17.14 -13.55
N VAL A 564 12.29 16.68 -14.73
CA VAL A 564 12.89 15.37 -14.96
C VAL A 564 14.40 15.54 -15.16
N ALA A 565 15.18 14.67 -14.52
CA ALA A 565 16.64 14.65 -14.65
C ALA A 565 17.05 14.21 -16.07
N LYS A 566 18.28 14.58 -16.49
CA LYS A 566 18.93 13.93 -17.62
C LYS A 566 19.09 12.43 -17.28
N GLY A 567 18.88 11.56 -18.28
CA GLY A 567 19.00 10.12 -18.11
C GLY A 567 20.41 9.72 -17.65
N SER A 568 20.46 8.71 -16.77
CA SER A 568 21.70 8.00 -16.40
C SER A 568 21.50 6.53 -16.73
N PRO A 569 22.57 5.76 -16.99
CA PRO A 569 22.47 4.32 -17.20
C PRO A 569 21.78 3.64 -16.02
N VAL A 570 20.78 2.81 -16.29
CA VAL A 570 20.04 2.00 -15.30
C VAL A 570 20.12 0.51 -15.61
N PHE A 571 20.73 0.17 -16.75
CA PHE A 571 20.97 -1.18 -17.22
C PHE A 571 22.43 -1.39 -17.57
N VAL A 572 22.91 -2.62 -17.40
CA VAL A 572 24.26 -3.05 -17.81
C VAL A 572 24.47 -2.82 -19.31
N GLU A 573 23.44 -3.06 -20.12
CA GLU A 573 23.45 -2.84 -21.58
C GLU A 573 23.66 -1.37 -21.97
N ASP A 574 23.41 -0.44 -21.05
CA ASP A 574 23.61 1.00 -21.27
C ASP A 574 24.89 1.53 -20.56
N GLY A 575 25.77 0.61 -20.11
CA GLY A 575 27.05 0.93 -19.46
C GLY A 575 27.01 1.02 -17.93
N LEU A 576 25.96 0.52 -17.27
CA LEU A 576 25.92 0.44 -15.82
C LEU A 576 26.88 -0.66 -15.33
N GLU A 577 27.73 -0.33 -14.38
CA GLU A 577 28.53 -1.31 -13.63
C GLU A 577 27.76 -1.82 -12.40
N LEU A 578 27.72 -3.13 -12.22
CA LEU A 578 27.08 -3.74 -11.06
C LEU A 578 28.04 -3.75 -9.86
N THR A 579 27.56 -3.21 -8.75
CA THR A 579 28.19 -3.28 -7.44
C THR A 579 27.22 -3.82 -6.43
N PHE A 580 27.70 -4.54 -5.42
CA PHE A 580 26.90 -5.19 -4.41
C PHE A 580 27.39 -4.78 -3.02
N ASP A 581 26.55 -4.08 -2.26
CA ASP A 581 26.84 -3.65 -0.89
C ASP A 581 26.48 -4.77 0.11
N THR A 582 27.10 -5.93 -0.10
CA THR A 582 27.01 -7.11 0.75
C THR A 582 28.37 -7.35 1.44
N PRO A 583 28.45 -8.13 2.53
CA PRO A 583 29.72 -8.47 3.17
C PRO A 583 30.75 -9.11 2.24
N SER A 584 30.30 -9.90 1.28
CA SER A 584 31.18 -10.54 0.26
C SER A 584 31.51 -9.63 -0.91
N GLY A 585 30.86 -8.46 -1.06
CA GLY A 585 30.93 -7.63 -2.27
C GLY A 585 30.29 -8.29 -3.49
N LYS A 586 29.51 -9.35 -3.32
CA LYS A 586 28.89 -10.18 -4.35
C LYS A 586 27.40 -10.45 -4.02
N VAL A 587 26.69 -11.05 -4.97
CA VAL A 587 25.34 -11.58 -4.74
C VAL A 587 25.40 -12.76 -3.78
N GLU A 588 24.73 -12.67 -2.64
CA GLU A 588 24.78 -13.71 -1.61
C GLU A 588 23.70 -14.78 -1.82
N PHE A 589 24.06 -15.90 -2.45
CA PHE A 589 23.25 -17.12 -2.47
C PHE A 589 23.23 -17.78 -1.09
N TRP A 590 24.35 -17.73 -0.39
CA TRP A 590 24.53 -18.01 1.03
C TRP A 590 24.79 -16.70 1.77
N SER A 591 23.94 -16.33 2.71
CA SER A 591 24.11 -15.07 3.43
C SER A 591 24.96 -15.23 4.67
N GLU A 592 26.14 -14.63 4.67
CA GLU A 592 27.04 -14.63 5.83
C GLU A 592 26.44 -13.86 7.02
N GLN A 593 25.65 -12.80 6.75
CA GLN A 593 24.97 -12.01 7.80
C GLN A 593 23.93 -12.86 8.54
N LEU A 594 23.13 -13.65 7.82
CA LEU A 594 22.15 -14.56 8.43
C LEU A 594 22.84 -15.65 9.22
N ALA A 595 23.88 -16.27 8.66
CA ALA A 595 24.66 -17.31 9.34
C ALA A 595 25.28 -16.79 10.64
N ALA A 596 25.87 -15.59 10.62
CA ALA A 596 26.50 -14.96 11.79
C ALA A 596 25.50 -14.66 12.92
N LYS A 597 24.22 -14.45 12.60
CA LYS A 597 23.12 -14.21 13.57
C LYS A 597 22.35 -15.50 13.91
N GLY A 598 22.78 -16.67 13.43
CA GLY A 598 22.13 -17.95 13.72
C GLY A 598 20.84 -18.24 12.95
N PHE A 599 20.58 -17.48 11.89
CA PHE A 599 19.44 -17.72 10.99
C PHE A 599 19.84 -18.61 9.80
N ASP A 600 18.83 -19.21 9.15
CA ASP A 600 19.06 -20.02 7.95
C ASP A 600 19.69 -19.16 6.83
N PRO A 601 20.92 -19.40 6.40
CA PRO A 601 21.62 -18.58 5.39
C PRO A 601 21.11 -18.79 3.97
N VAL A 602 20.32 -19.83 3.73
CA VAL A 602 19.57 -20.10 2.50
C VAL A 602 18.09 -20.10 2.86
N PRO A 603 17.20 -19.60 2.00
CA PRO A 603 15.76 -19.64 2.28
C PRO A 603 15.29 -21.08 2.57
N LYS A 604 14.75 -21.30 3.77
CA LYS A 604 14.28 -22.59 4.24
C LYS A 604 12.77 -22.57 4.41
N TYR A 605 12.09 -23.48 3.72
CA TYR A 605 10.63 -23.57 3.79
C TYR A 605 10.16 -24.08 5.15
N ARG A 606 9.11 -23.48 5.67
CA ARG A 606 8.34 -23.91 6.83
C ARG A 606 6.86 -24.01 6.43
N PRO A 607 6.19 -25.16 6.70
CA PRO A 607 4.79 -25.31 6.35
C PRO A 607 3.92 -24.30 7.10
N PRO A 608 2.94 -23.65 6.45
CA PRO A 608 2.00 -22.77 7.14
C PRO A 608 1.07 -23.59 8.03
N ALA A 609 0.55 -22.96 9.10
CA ALA A 609 -0.44 -23.60 9.99
C ALA A 609 -1.62 -24.15 9.19
N ALA A 610 -2.10 -25.34 9.54
CA ALA A 610 -3.27 -25.94 8.96
C ALA A 610 -4.56 -25.23 9.43
N ALA A 611 -5.59 -25.21 8.57
CA ALA A 611 -6.90 -24.70 8.95
C ALA A 611 -7.55 -25.64 9.98
N PRO A 612 -8.17 -25.12 11.04
CA PRO A 612 -9.05 -25.91 11.89
C PRO A 612 -10.24 -26.48 11.09
N ASP A 613 -10.82 -27.58 11.55
CA ASP A 613 -11.96 -28.20 10.90
C ASP A 613 -13.10 -27.19 10.68
N GLY A 614 -13.68 -27.21 9.49
CA GLY A 614 -14.76 -26.30 9.10
C GLY A 614 -14.35 -24.84 8.90
N HIS A 615 -13.04 -24.53 8.94
CA HIS A 615 -12.53 -23.20 8.69
C HIS A 615 -11.78 -23.11 7.36
N PHE A 616 -11.73 -21.92 6.81
CA PHE A 616 -11.09 -21.58 5.55
C PHE A 616 -10.03 -20.51 5.79
N ARG A 617 -8.89 -20.60 5.12
CA ARG A 617 -7.88 -19.54 5.22
C ARG A 617 -8.43 -18.24 4.64
N LEU A 618 -8.38 -17.18 5.45
CA LEU A 618 -8.75 -15.84 5.01
C LEU A 618 -7.57 -15.16 4.32
N ILE A 619 -7.69 -14.89 3.04
CA ILE A 619 -6.77 -14.02 2.34
C ILE A 619 -7.43 -12.70 1.97
N THR A 620 -6.65 -11.64 1.95
CA THR A 620 -7.13 -10.29 1.68
C THR A 620 -6.41 -9.69 0.48
N GLY A 621 -7.13 -8.86 -0.26
CA GLY A 621 -6.58 -8.14 -1.40
C GLY A 621 -7.13 -6.74 -1.51
N ARG A 622 -6.95 -6.14 -2.68
CA ARG A 622 -7.32 -4.76 -2.96
C ARG A 622 -8.35 -4.69 -4.08
N ALA A 623 -9.03 -3.55 -4.16
CA ALA A 623 -9.86 -3.19 -5.29
C ALA A 623 -9.19 -2.10 -6.14
N PRO A 624 -9.47 -2.03 -7.45
CA PRO A 624 -8.90 -0.99 -8.32
C PRO A 624 -9.34 0.43 -7.93
N VAL A 625 -10.51 0.55 -7.32
CA VAL A 625 -11.13 1.83 -6.98
C VAL A 625 -10.82 2.33 -5.57
N HIS A 626 -10.32 1.47 -4.65
CA HIS A 626 -10.06 1.88 -3.27
C HIS A 626 -8.60 1.75 -2.84
N THR A 627 -8.20 2.55 -1.87
CA THR A 627 -6.87 2.51 -1.24
C THR A 627 -6.99 2.18 0.23
N PHE A 628 -6.61 0.97 0.65
CA PHE A 628 -6.68 0.52 2.04
C PHE A 628 -8.05 0.84 2.66
N SER A 629 -8.07 1.43 3.86
CA SER A 629 -9.24 1.94 4.58
C SER A 629 -9.39 3.47 4.44
N ARG A 630 -8.86 4.09 3.37
CA ARG A 630 -8.78 5.55 3.24
C ARG A 630 -9.85 6.17 2.34
N THR A 631 -10.42 5.41 1.43
CA THR A 631 -11.19 5.99 0.31
C THR A 631 -12.63 5.52 0.24
N GLN A 632 -13.07 4.65 1.14
CA GLN A 632 -14.42 4.07 1.12
C GLN A 632 -15.51 5.12 1.38
N ASN A 633 -15.17 6.22 2.08
CA ASN A 633 -16.10 7.33 2.30
C ASN A 633 -16.20 8.30 1.12
N ASN A 634 -15.23 8.27 0.18
CA ASN A 634 -15.24 9.13 -1.01
C ASN A 634 -16.47 8.83 -1.88
N PRO A 635 -17.36 9.84 -2.14
CA PRO A 635 -18.63 9.62 -2.82
C PRO A 635 -18.44 9.02 -4.22
N LEU A 636 -17.48 9.50 -5.00
CA LEU A 636 -17.25 9.03 -6.38
C LEU A 636 -16.73 7.59 -6.44
N LEU A 637 -15.98 7.16 -5.44
CA LEU A 637 -15.45 5.79 -5.38
C LEU A 637 -16.45 4.82 -4.75
N ALA A 638 -17.23 5.27 -3.79
CA ALA A 638 -18.31 4.48 -3.21
C ALA A 638 -19.41 4.17 -4.24
N ASP A 639 -19.69 5.06 -5.17
CA ASP A 639 -20.62 4.79 -6.29
C ASP A 639 -20.13 3.67 -7.21
N LEU A 640 -18.81 3.48 -7.32
CA LEU A 640 -18.22 2.36 -8.08
C LEU A 640 -18.15 1.06 -7.28
N MET A 641 -17.90 1.14 -5.97
CA MET A 641 -17.82 0.00 -5.07
C MET A 641 -18.15 0.42 -3.62
N ALA A 642 -19.41 0.29 -3.25
CA ALA A 642 -19.89 0.70 -1.92
C ALA A 642 -19.51 -0.29 -0.80
N THR A 643 -19.39 -1.59 -1.10
CA THR A 643 -19.14 -2.65 -0.13
C THR A 643 -18.20 -3.71 -0.71
N ASN A 644 -17.60 -4.52 0.16
CA ASN A 644 -16.89 -5.72 -0.27
C ASN A 644 -17.79 -6.97 -0.25
N GLU A 645 -17.26 -8.05 -0.83
CA GLU A 645 -17.86 -9.38 -0.85
C GLU A 645 -16.84 -10.40 -0.29
N VAL A 646 -17.33 -11.51 0.28
CA VAL A 646 -16.49 -12.68 0.56
C VAL A 646 -16.61 -13.67 -0.60
N TRP A 647 -15.51 -13.97 -1.25
CA TRP A 647 -15.46 -14.96 -2.32
C TRP A 647 -15.31 -16.34 -1.71
N VAL A 648 -16.17 -17.25 -2.14
CA VAL A 648 -16.22 -18.65 -1.72
C VAL A 648 -16.25 -19.52 -2.96
N ASN A 649 -15.49 -20.60 -2.99
CA ASN A 649 -15.57 -21.55 -4.09
C ASN A 649 -17.01 -22.06 -4.25
N ALA A 650 -17.52 -22.12 -5.47
CA ALA A 650 -18.94 -22.45 -5.73
C ALA A 650 -19.34 -23.84 -5.20
N ALA A 651 -18.47 -24.85 -5.31
CA ALA A 651 -18.73 -26.18 -4.76
C ALA A 651 -18.72 -26.17 -3.23
N THR A 652 -17.80 -25.41 -2.61
CA THR A 652 -17.73 -25.19 -1.17
C THR A 652 -18.97 -24.43 -0.68
N ALA A 653 -19.40 -23.38 -1.35
CA ALA A 653 -20.62 -22.63 -1.03
C ALA A 653 -21.84 -23.54 -1.05
N SER A 654 -21.99 -24.38 -2.08
CA SER A 654 -23.08 -25.35 -2.19
C SER A 654 -23.09 -26.35 -1.02
N LYS A 655 -21.92 -26.93 -0.69
CA LYS A 655 -21.77 -27.86 0.48
C LYS A 655 -22.16 -27.20 1.80
N LEU A 656 -21.87 -25.92 1.97
CA LEU A 656 -22.20 -25.14 3.15
C LEU A 656 -23.64 -24.59 3.14
N GLY A 657 -24.40 -24.79 2.06
CA GLY A 657 -25.74 -24.23 1.87
C GLY A 657 -25.73 -22.71 1.85
N LEU A 658 -24.70 -22.08 1.21
CA LEU A 658 -24.57 -20.64 1.03
C LEU A 658 -25.00 -20.25 -0.38
N ALA A 659 -25.99 -19.37 -0.48
CA ALA A 659 -26.44 -18.85 -1.76
C ALA A 659 -25.56 -17.66 -2.20
N ASN A 660 -25.35 -17.53 -3.53
CA ASN A 660 -24.70 -16.35 -4.09
C ASN A 660 -25.53 -15.09 -3.79
N GLY A 661 -24.88 -14.04 -3.27
CA GLY A 661 -25.56 -12.81 -2.84
C GLY A 661 -26.15 -12.83 -1.44
N GLN A 662 -26.20 -13.98 -0.77
CA GLN A 662 -26.63 -14.10 0.62
C GLN A 662 -25.73 -13.29 1.55
N PHE A 663 -26.30 -12.63 2.56
CA PHE A 663 -25.54 -12.00 3.63
C PHE A 663 -25.18 -13.02 4.72
N VAL A 664 -23.94 -12.94 5.16
CA VAL A 664 -23.38 -13.73 6.26
C VAL A 664 -22.49 -12.87 7.13
N LYS A 665 -22.11 -13.36 8.31
CA LYS A 665 -20.95 -12.84 9.05
C LYS A 665 -19.86 -13.90 9.01
N LEU A 666 -18.60 -13.45 9.06
CA LEU A 666 -17.44 -14.32 9.20
C LEU A 666 -17.05 -14.37 10.67
N LYS A 667 -16.78 -15.57 11.18
CA LYS A 667 -16.24 -15.79 12.51
C LYS A 667 -14.86 -16.41 12.37
N ASN A 668 -13.85 -15.82 12.99
CA ASN A 668 -12.51 -16.39 12.95
C ASN A 668 -12.33 -17.50 14.02
N GLN A 669 -11.17 -18.17 14.00
CA GLN A 669 -10.81 -19.27 14.89
C GLN A 669 -10.78 -18.90 16.38
N ASP A 670 -10.67 -17.60 16.71
CA ASP A 670 -10.63 -17.08 18.08
C ASP A 670 -11.99 -16.49 18.54
N GLY A 671 -13.03 -16.63 17.70
CA GLY A 671 -14.38 -16.17 18.01
C GLY A 671 -14.71 -14.74 17.60
N ALA A 672 -13.76 -13.98 17.02
CA ALA A 672 -14.04 -12.64 16.51
C ALA A 672 -14.99 -12.71 15.30
N VAL A 673 -16.00 -11.83 15.26
CA VAL A 673 -17.06 -11.84 14.26
C VAL A 673 -17.04 -10.53 13.48
N SER A 674 -17.12 -10.63 12.15
CA SER A 674 -17.18 -9.46 11.26
C SER A 674 -18.57 -8.84 11.17
N ASN A 675 -18.65 -7.66 10.57
CA ASN A 675 -19.89 -7.11 10.04
C ASN A 675 -20.45 -8.01 8.92
N ARG A 676 -21.68 -7.72 8.50
CA ARG A 676 -22.34 -8.42 7.38
C ARG A 676 -21.56 -8.25 6.07
N VAL A 677 -21.43 -9.34 5.33
CA VAL A 677 -20.80 -9.36 4.02
C VAL A 677 -21.58 -10.25 3.05
N LYS A 678 -21.65 -9.87 1.80
CA LYS A 678 -22.27 -10.67 0.74
C LYS A 678 -21.38 -11.85 0.35
N VAL A 679 -21.96 -13.02 0.19
CA VAL A 679 -21.30 -14.19 -0.38
C VAL A 679 -21.24 -14.03 -1.92
N LYS A 680 -20.03 -14.20 -2.47
CA LYS A 680 -19.80 -14.37 -3.90
C LYS A 680 -19.36 -15.80 -4.16
N ALA A 681 -20.33 -16.66 -4.50
CA ALA A 681 -20.03 -18.03 -4.92
C ALA A 681 -19.41 -18.02 -6.34
N THR A 682 -18.18 -18.53 -6.47
CA THR A 682 -17.43 -18.45 -7.72
C THR A 682 -16.42 -19.58 -7.86
N GLN A 683 -16.15 -20.01 -9.10
CA GLN A 683 -15.07 -20.96 -9.41
C GLN A 683 -13.67 -20.29 -9.39
N ARG A 684 -13.61 -18.99 -9.19
CA ARG A 684 -12.38 -18.20 -9.30
C ARG A 684 -11.54 -18.15 -8.02
N ILE A 685 -11.74 -19.10 -7.12
CA ILE A 685 -10.96 -19.23 -5.88
C ILE A 685 -10.85 -20.72 -5.49
N ARG A 686 -9.76 -21.09 -4.83
CA ARG A 686 -9.54 -22.44 -4.28
C ARG A 686 -10.65 -22.83 -3.29
N PRO A 687 -10.96 -24.15 -3.17
CA PRO A 687 -12.01 -24.65 -2.25
C PRO A 687 -11.68 -24.44 -0.76
N ASP A 688 -10.40 -24.38 -0.39
CA ASP A 688 -9.87 -24.31 0.99
C ASP A 688 -9.61 -22.87 1.47
N THR A 689 -10.00 -21.88 0.68
CA THR A 689 -9.63 -20.48 0.87
C THR A 689 -10.82 -19.57 0.64
N VAL A 690 -10.92 -18.50 1.41
CA VAL A 690 -11.86 -17.39 1.17
C VAL A 690 -11.11 -16.09 0.98
N TYR A 691 -11.64 -15.21 0.13
CA TYR A 691 -11.01 -13.94 -0.20
C TYR A 691 -11.96 -12.78 0.10
N MET A 692 -11.42 -11.70 0.63
CA MET A 692 -12.15 -10.48 0.85
C MET A 692 -11.30 -9.25 0.54
N VAL A 693 -11.90 -8.23 -0.08
CA VAL A 693 -11.22 -6.93 -0.27
C VAL A 693 -11.08 -6.24 1.07
N TYR A 694 -9.85 -5.82 1.38
CA TYR A 694 -9.48 -5.13 2.60
C TYR A 694 -9.95 -3.67 2.63
N GLY A 695 -10.23 -3.12 3.83
CA GLY A 695 -10.46 -1.70 4.06
C GLY A 695 -11.92 -1.27 4.16
N PHE A 696 -12.87 -2.20 4.15
CA PHE A 696 -14.31 -1.96 4.36
C PHE A 696 -14.74 -2.23 5.80
N GLY A 697 -16.02 -1.98 6.09
CA GLY A 697 -16.64 -2.26 7.38
C GLY A 697 -16.19 -1.30 8.49
N HIS A 698 -16.03 -0.01 8.14
CA HIS A 698 -15.69 1.04 9.08
C HIS A 698 -16.67 1.13 10.26
N THR A 699 -16.13 1.32 11.46
CA THR A 699 -16.93 1.50 12.68
C THR A 699 -17.01 2.97 13.12
N ALA A 700 -16.23 3.84 12.54
CA ALA A 700 -16.28 5.29 12.78
C ALA A 700 -17.63 5.88 12.33
N LYS A 701 -18.44 6.33 13.29
CA LYS A 701 -19.83 6.76 13.03
C LYS A 701 -19.92 8.01 12.17
N ARG A 702 -18.91 8.88 12.24
CA ARG A 702 -18.87 10.14 11.49
C ARG A 702 -18.46 9.96 10.02
N MET A 703 -17.93 8.80 9.64
CA MET A 703 -17.70 8.42 8.25
C MET A 703 -18.97 7.79 7.67
N ARG A 704 -20.03 8.59 7.49
CA ARG A 704 -21.40 8.15 7.27
C ARG A 704 -21.60 7.21 6.09
N ARG A 705 -20.83 7.38 5.03
CA ARG A 705 -20.95 6.57 3.81
C ARG A 705 -20.31 5.20 3.97
N SER A 706 -19.17 5.13 4.66
CA SER A 706 -18.41 3.88 4.85
C SER A 706 -18.73 3.16 6.16
N HIS A 707 -19.51 3.82 7.08
CA HIS A 707 -19.88 3.22 8.35
C HIS A 707 -20.67 1.93 8.15
N LEU A 708 -20.15 0.82 8.70
CA LEU A 708 -20.70 -0.53 8.59
C LEU A 708 -20.94 -1.03 7.15
N ALA A 709 -20.38 -0.35 6.14
CA ALA A 709 -20.48 -0.75 4.75
C ALA A 709 -19.54 -1.94 4.46
N GLY A 710 -20.10 -3.12 4.32
CA GLY A 710 -19.38 -4.39 4.17
C GLY A 710 -18.72 -4.88 5.47
N ALA A 711 -17.73 -5.78 5.36
CA ALA A 711 -17.04 -6.36 6.50
C ALA A 711 -15.57 -5.95 6.58
N SER A 712 -15.10 -5.73 7.81
CA SER A 712 -13.69 -5.44 8.10
C SER A 712 -12.89 -6.73 8.23
N ALA A 713 -11.91 -6.91 7.36
CA ALA A 713 -10.93 -7.97 7.51
C ALA A 713 -10.05 -7.77 8.76
N SER A 714 -9.76 -6.51 9.14
CA SER A 714 -8.92 -6.20 10.30
C SER A 714 -9.51 -6.71 11.62
N GLN A 715 -10.84 -6.75 11.74
CA GLN A 715 -11.52 -7.33 12.90
C GLN A 715 -11.29 -8.84 13.06
N LEU A 716 -10.98 -9.53 11.95
CA LEU A 716 -10.75 -10.97 11.91
C LEU A 716 -9.27 -11.34 12.05
N LEU A 717 -8.35 -10.37 12.03
CA LEU A 717 -6.91 -10.58 12.16
C LEU A 717 -6.48 -10.55 13.64
N THR A 718 -6.83 -11.57 14.39
CA THR A 718 -6.49 -11.69 15.82
C THR A 718 -5.18 -12.39 16.07
N LYS A 719 -4.80 -13.36 15.21
CA LYS A 719 -3.50 -14.02 15.21
C LYS A 719 -2.58 -13.45 14.15
N TYR A 720 -1.33 -13.30 14.50
CA TYR A 720 -0.27 -12.91 13.58
C TYR A 720 1.07 -13.48 14.03
N GLU A 721 1.91 -13.77 13.08
CA GLU A 721 3.29 -14.12 13.29
C GLU A 721 4.16 -12.92 12.96
N ILE A 722 5.33 -12.84 13.57
CA ILE A 722 6.29 -11.76 13.34
C ILE A 722 7.49 -12.36 12.64
N ASP A 723 7.90 -11.76 11.53
CA ASP A 723 9.13 -12.09 10.82
C ASP A 723 10.33 -11.80 11.74
N PRO A 724 11.10 -12.81 12.14
CA PRO A 724 12.16 -12.64 13.12
C PRO A 724 13.35 -11.83 12.58
N LEU A 725 13.45 -11.64 11.27
CA LEU A 725 14.54 -10.91 10.65
C LEU A 725 14.31 -9.40 10.71
N MET A 726 13.07 -8.94 10.47
CA MET A 726 12.80 -7.51 10.31
C MET A 726 11.52 -7.02 10.99
N GLY A 727 10.80 -7.84 11.75
CA GLY A 727 9.62 -7.43 12.50
C GLY A 727 8.34 -7.29 11.66
N GLY A 728 8.31 -7.81 10.45
CA GLY A 728 7.11 -7.82 9.60
C GLY A 728 6.01 -8.69 10.19
N THR A 729 4.76 -8.23 10.12
CA THR A 729 3.62 -8.97 10.67
C THR A 729 2.83 -9.70 9.60
N SER A 730 2.50 -10.97 9.82
CA SER A 730 1.65 -11.75 8.92
C SER A 730 0.21 -11.21 8.92
N LEU A 731 -0.40 -11.15 7.74
CA LEU A 731 -1.76 -10.64 7.54
C LEU A 731 -2.71 -11.70 6.95
N HIS A 732 -2.22 -12.92 6.71
CA HIS A 732 -2.98 -14.06 6.15
C HIS A 732 -2.90 -15.31 7.04
N SER A 733 -2.62 -15.14 8.35
CA SER A 733 -2.49 -16.25 9.32
C SER A 733 -3.82 -16.62 10.00
N ASN A 734 -4.95 -16.04 9.58
CA ASN A 734 -6.24 -16.30 10.18
C ASN A 734 -7.15 -17.17 9.31
N PHE A 735 -8.03 -17.89 9.99
CA PHE A 735 -9.02 -18.75 9.39
C PHE A 735 -10.42 -18.30 9.78
N VAL A 736 -11.40 -18.53 8.95
CA VAL A 736 -12.77 -18.12 9.20
C VAL A 736 -13.78 -19.21 8.84
N THR A 737 -14.90 -19.18 9.51
CA THR A 737 -16.12 -19.93 9.17
C THR A 737 -17.28 -18.96 8.96
N PHE A 738 -18.43 -19.46 8.54
CA PHE A 738 -19.60 -18.66 8.20
C PHE A 738 -20.66 -18.74 9.29
N VAL A 739 -21.15 -17.58 9.72
CA VAL A 739 -22.33 -17.44 10.57
C VAL A 739 -23.46 -16.95 9.69
N LYS A 740 -24.45 -17.82 9.44
CA LYS A 740 -25.66 -17.46 8.70
C LYS A 740 -26.51 -16.53 9.56
N GLU A 741 -27.05 -15.51 8.94
CA GLU A 741 -28.12 -14.73 9.57
C GLU A 741 -29.44 -15.50 9.37
N ALA A 742 -30.20 -15.61 10.44
CA ALA A 742 -31.52 -16.23 10.43
C ALA A 742 -32.51 -15.46 9.56
#